data_b1b3d1101e2b77c1ab6bbbb252724c2b
#
_entry.id   b1b3d1101e2b77c1ab6bbbb252724c2b
#
_cell.length_a   1.000
_cell.length_b   1.000
_cell.length_c   1.000
_cell.angle_alpha   90.00
_cell.angle_beta   90.00
_cell.angle_gamma   90.00
#
_symmetry.space_group_name_H-M   'P 1'
#
loop_
_entity.id
_entity.type
_entity.pdbx_description
1 polymer ?
#
loop_
_entity_poly.entity_id
_entity_poly.type
_entity_poly.pdbx_seq_one_letter_code
_entity_poly.pdbx_strand_id
1 'polypeptide(L)'
;MTDFLYPDILNEQLTYARQARAAWLWTNVAERSRIFLQVLDTLQPICASLARDSVQETGCGIFEDRMLMITRLLRDLRSCCLQTESPFSERLSCTDTHTQSQPSGTLLGIPSSIHPVTETLFAAAIAIQTGNPLIFFFSDSAFQISARTASLIRDAAIAAGAPDNCIQWLEIADDNLLEKCNHCPDISGLILSGLSANIRKVFSAFSAECILSFPHPAFCYIHYSADPTLAAGQIVLSKTFDNGMCLNGEQIICADAVILPPLKDALRRTGGYFASPEEIVRLTAILANLSDNTVNPSVIGQSAQTLADLAGIVIPETTRLIILEIEPDNASHPLLLPFLCPVLVLISVSDYEQAADKIRLLSTKSASFSTDFPFSDTRPLPTHHYLALYAADNAPISFLSYALPDFSIIENAPAASVSMIQQYMDIYGHLLPSSAIPQLFSIRRCHSTMIETARCFSFPAEIYYGQNPLEQLKLYEHEDHLLFLQCPAFSESAVQTVIKRIQQKYPFIQYECLKLAPDDSQITDFLCQHSLFPELPAAPDCLIVIGDSTAVHITKMLMTRYQQSASSSLPRLIIMTSDAGCHAALLPFYPHYDSCSNRLTDMSCRLSHFTLIADSHFSFFRSHKHLISACMAAMADAFDSLLFVGGDDISDAMAFRSIQLFLVWLPLFLSAPSERGHQKNRPDACLEHLQNACILSGLACSHTGLGLSHILSQQLCCEFRISMSALQALLIPRLLLYYGSDSTHLSGKAWTVSASACSADNYLKMLAAINPSFDGNRRAADILAEKIDTLLDDAHLPTNIKSCHIREKDYLQRIEDLALRSFEQLSAICADAGSGYPLVSEIVRILKDIY
;
A
#
# COMPACT_ATOMS: atom_id res chain seq x y z
N MET A 1 35.12 18.70 33.91
CA MET A 1 35.49 19.29 32.59
C MET A 1 34.31 19.23 31.63
N THR A 2 33.35 18.36 31.85
CA THR A 2 32.12 18.21 31.06
C THR A 2 31.10 19.33 31.32
N ASP A 3 30.97 19.86 32.53
CA ASP A 3 29.94 20.85 32.89
C ASP A 3 30.08 22.23 32.23
N PHE A 4 31.21 22.54 31.61
CA PHE A 4 31.45 23.83 30.94
C PHE A 4 31.20 23.82 29.43
N LEU A 5 31.13 22.65 28.79
CA LEU A 5 30.96 22.52 27.34
C LEU A 5 29.48 22.46 26.90
N TYR A 6 28.60 21.93 27.74
CA TYR A 6 27.20 21.71 27.37
C TYR A 6 26.33 22.95 27.19
N PRO A 7 26.48 24.02 28.00
CA PRO A 7 25.71 25.25 27.80
C PRO A 7 26.01 25.94 26.47
N ASP A 8 27.24 25.81 25.98
CA ASP A 8 27.67 26.47 24.74
C ASP A 8 27.09 25.79 23.51
N ILE A 9 27.02 24.45 23.46
CA ILE A 9 26.46 23.67 22.34
C ILE A 9 24.97 23.95 22.18
N LEU A 10 24.17 23.85 23.24
CA LEU A 10 22.74 24.12 23.18
C LEU A 10 22.46 25.58 22.79
N ASN A 11 23.18 26.55 23.35
CA ASN A 11 23.02 27.95 23.03
C ASN A 11 23.38 28.27 21.58
N GLU A 12 24.38 27.62 21.03
CA GLU A 12 24.75 27.71 19.62
C GLU A 12 23.64 27.19 18.72
N GLN A 13 23.11 25.97 19.00
CA GLN A 13 22.01 25.37 18.25
C GLN A 13 20.74 26.23 18.30
N LEU A 14 20.41 26.80 19.48
CA LEU A 14 19.28 27.71 19.63
C LEU A 14 19.47 29.01 18.88
N THR A 15 20.71 29.49 18.76
CA THR A 15 21.02 30.69 17.98
C THR A 15 20.78 30.43 16.48
N TYR A 16 21.23 29.30 15.95
CA TYR A 16 20.94 28.90 14.58
C TYR A 16 19.44 28.67 14.35
N ALA A 17 18.73 28.06 15.30
CA ALA A 17 17.30 27.91 15.24
C ALA A 17 16.54 29.24 15.17
N ARG A 18 16.95 30.28 15.96
CA ARG A 18 16.35 31.60 15.85
C ARG A 18 16.56 32.24 14.47
N GLN A 19 17.72 32.03 13.83
CA GLN A 19 18.00 32.52 12.47
C GLN A 19 17.10 31.81 11.46
N ALA A 20 16.97 30.48 11.55
CA ALA A 20 16.09 29.69 10.69
C ALA A 20 14.63 30.10 10.85
N ARG A 21 14.17 30.35 12.09
CA ARG A 21 12.80 30.85 12.35
C ARG A 21 12.55 32.18 11.67
N ALA A 22 13.49 33.12 11.74
CA ALA A 22 13.36 34.43 11.09
C ALA A 22 13.21 34.30 9.56
N ALA A 23 13.90 33.35 8.95
CA ALA A 23 13.78 33.08 7.52
C ALA A 23 12.44 32.40 7.17
N TRP A 24 11.96 31.46 8.00
CA TRP A 24 10.65 30.80 7.81
C TRP A 24 9.46 31.76 7.84
N LEU A 25 9.55 32.90 8.55
CA LEU A 25 8.48 33.92 8.57
C LEU A 25 8.15 34.48 7.18
N TRP A 26 9.08 34.40 6.23
CA TRP A 26 8.90 34.90 4.87
C TRP A 26 8.38 33.85 3.88
N THR A 27 8.20 32.61 4.31
CA THR A 27 7.66 31.53 3.48
C THR A 27 6.18 31.30 3.76
N ASN A 28 5.40 31.11 2.73
CA ASN A 28 3.98 30.73 2.87
C ASN A 28 3.80 29.22 2.95
N VAL A 29 2.57 28.77 3.28
CA VAL A 29 2.25 27.34 3.43
C VAL A 29 2.49 26.55 2.13
N ALA A 30 2.15 27.12 0.97
CA ALA A 30 2.31 26.46 -0.31
C ALA A 30 3.80 26.24 -0.66
N GLU A 31 4.66 27.21 -0.34
CA GLU A 31 6.11 27.06 -0.49
C GLU A 31 6.66 25.99 0.42
N ARG A 32 6.24 25.96 1.68
CA ARG A 32 6.64 24.91 2.63
C ARG A 32 6.17 23.52 2.19
N SER A 33 4.95 23.42 1.66
CA SER A 33 4.44 22.15 1.09
C SER A 33 5.26 21.71 -0.14
N ARG A 34 5.64 22.64 -1.03
CA ARG A 34 6.52 22.34 -2.17
C ARG A 34 7.90 21.85 -1.71
N ILE A 35 8.49 22.51 -0.71
CA ILE A 35 9.78 22.09 -0.13
C ILE A 35 9.64 20.66 0.42
N PHE A 36 8.58 20.39 1.17
CA PHE A 36 8.41 19.07 1.77
C PHE A 36 8.10 17.97 0.74
N LEU A 37 7.37 18.27 -0.33
CA LEU A 37 7.17 17.32 -1.45
C LEU A 37 8.52 16.91 -2.07
N GLN A 38 9.45 17.85 -2.23
CA GLN A 38 10.80 17.52 -2.72
C GLN A 38 11.59 16.63 -1.74
N VAL A 39 11.40 16.81 -0.43
CA VAL A 39 11.96 15.90 0.59
C VAL A 39 11.40 14.48 0.41
N LEU A 40 10.09 14.35 0.23
CA LEU A 40 9.45 13.04 0.01
C LEU A 40 9.96 12.37 -1.27
N ASP A 41 10.15 13.13 -2.37
CA ASP A 41 10.72 12.61 -3.62
C ASP A 41 12.16 12.11 -3.44
N THR A 42 12.94 12.77 -2.60
CA THR A 42 14.32 12.36 -2.30
C THR A 42 14.38 11.09 -1.44
N LEU A 43 13.45 10.92 -0.50
CA LEU A 43 13.42 9.77 0.39
C LEU A 43 12.82 8.52 -0.27
N GLN A 44 11.90 8.67 -1.21
CA GLN A 44 11.21 7.55 -1.87
C GLN A 44 12.16 6.47 -2.41
N PRO A 45 13.22 6.77 -3.19
CA PRO A 45 14.10 5.75 -3.76
C PRO A 45 15.03 5.08 -2.75
N ILE A 46 15.15 5.59 -1.53
CA ILE A 46 16.07 5.06 -0.51
C ILE A 46 15.36 4.41 0.68
N CYS A 47 14.02 4.24 0.60
CA CYS A 47 13.22 3.62 1.67
C CYS A 47 13.76 2.26 2.10
N ALA A 48 14.15 1.41 1.14
CA ALA A 48 14.70 0.08 1.43
C ALA A 48 16.02 0.14 2.23
N SER A 49 16.90 1.09 1.90
CA SER A 49 18.14 1.29 2.68
C SER A 49 17.82 1.75 4.10
N LEU A 50 16.92 2.72 4.26
CA LEU A 50 16.54 3.22 5.59
C LEU A 50 15.87 2.13 6.44
N ALA A 51 15.01 1.32 5.86
CA ALA A 51 14.36 0.21 6.55
C ALA A 51 15.40 -0.84 7.01
N ARG A 52 16.35 -1.21 6.13
CA ARG A 52 17.40 -2.19 6.45
C ARG A 52 18.31 -1.69 7.57
N ASP A 53 18.80 -0.46 7.44
CA ASP A 53 19.71 0.13 8.41
C ASP A 53 19.02 0.30 9.77
N SER A 54 17.70 0.62 9.77
CA SER A 54 16.89 0.70 10.99
C SER A 54 16.83 -0.64 11.73
N VAL A 55 16.55 -1.74 11.02
CA VAL A 55 16.51 -3.08 11.62
C VAL A 55 17.91 -3.50 12.10
N GLN A 56 18.94 -3.21 11.31
CA GLN A 56 20.31 -3.59 11.64
C GLN A 56 20.83 -2.87 12.90
N GLU A 57 20.56 -1.57 13.05
CA GLU A 57 21.03 -0.78 14.19
C GLU A 57 20.23 -1.10 15.45
N THR A 58 18.90 -1.15 15.36
CA THR A 58 18.05 -1.41 16.52
C THR A 58 18.04 -2.87 16.97
N GLY A 59 18.44 -3.80 16.08
CA GLY A 59 18.43 -5.25 16.35
C GLY A 59 17.02 -5.85 16.49
N CYS A 60 15.96 -5.13 16.08
CA CYS A 60 14.59 -5.56 16.25
C CYS A 60 13.72 -5.19 15.03
N GLY A 61 12.59 -5.89 14.88
CA GLY A 61 11.65 -5.66 13.80
C GLY A 61 11.90 -6.49 12.54
N ILE A 62 11.10 -6.22 11.51
CA ILE A 62 11.10 -6.91 10.22
C ILE A 62 11.34 -5.89 9.11
N PHE A 63 12.31 -6.17 8.26
CA PHE A 63 12.69 -5.27 7.16
C PHE A 63 11.50 -4.86 6.26
N GLU A 64 10.73 -5.86 5.83
CA GLU A 64 9.59 -5.66 4.94
C GLU A 64 8.51 -4.79 5.58
N ASP A 65 8.21 -5.03 6.85
CA ASP A 65 7.20 -4.27 7.60
C ASP A 65 7.65 -2.81 7.78
N ARG A 66 8.92 -2.59 8.13
CA ARG A 66 9.48 -1.24 8.22
C ARG A 66 9.47 -0.48 6.91
N MET A 67 9.77 -1.17 5.83
CA MET A 67 9.70 -0.57 4.50
C MET A 67 8.27 -0.16 4.15
N LEU A 68 7.27 -1.00 4.44
CA LEU A 68 5.86 -0.65 4.27
C LEU A 68 5.44 0.55 5.11
N MET A 69 5.86 0.60 6.37
CA MET A 69 5.58 1.74 7.26
C MET A 69 6.12 3.04 6.69
N ILE A 70 7.39 3.04 6.24
CA ILE A 70 8.02 4.22 5.64
C ILE A 70 7.26 4.62 4.37
N THR A 71 7.00 3.68 3.47
CA THR A 71 6.30 3.95 2.20
C THR A 71 4.88 4.49 2.43
N ARG A 72 4.14 3.90 3.37
CA ARG A 72 2.80 4.36 3.76
C ARG A 72 2.84 5.78 4.32
N LEU A 73 3.78 6.07 5.23
CA LEU A 73 3.93 7.41 5.79
C LEU A 73 4.27 8.45 4.73
N LEU A 74 5.20 8.15 3.80
CA LEU A 74 5.53 9.05 2.69
C LEU A 74 4.32 9.36 1.82
N ARG A 75 3.51 8.35 1.49
CA ARG A 75 2.28 8.53 0.72
C ARG A 75 1.26 9.40 1.47
N ASP A 76 1.01 9.09 2.74
CA ASP A 76 0.03 9.80 3.56
C ASP A 76 0.44 11.28 3.74
N LEU A 77 1.73 11.54 4.00
CA LEU A 77 2.27 12.91 4.07
C LEU A 77 2.18 13.64 2.73
N ARG A 78 2.41 12.94 1.61
CA ARG A 78 2.22 13.51 0.26
C ARG A 78 0.77 13.92 0.03
N SER A 79 -0.18 13.07 0.40
CA SER A 79 -1.61 13.37 0.30
C SER A 79 -1.98 14.60 1.12
N CYS A 80 -1.44 14.74 2.33
CA CYS A 80 -1.65 15.92 3.17
C CYS A 80 -1.13 17.20 2.49
N CYS A 81 0.07 17.17 1.91
CA CYS A 81 0.66 18.33 1.24
C CYS A 81 -0.14 18.78 -0.01
N LEU A 82 -0.70 17.84 -0.76
CA LEU A 82 -1.49 18.13 -1.96
C LEU A 82 -2.90 18.65 -1.65
N GLN A 83 -3.43 18.37 -0.46
CA GLN A 83 -4.76 18.84 -0.04
C GLN A 83 -4.77 20.27 0.51
N THR A 84 -3.62 20.90 0.70
CA THR A 84 -3.50 22.27 1.25
C THR A 84 -4.02 23.37 0.34
N GLU A 85 -4.43 23.08 -0.89
CA GLU A 85 -5.16 24.02 -1.75
C GLU A 85 -6.67 24.09 -1.44
N SER A 86 -7.16 23.51 -0.36
CA SER A 86 -8.57 23.32 -0.04
C SER A 86 -9.14 24.39 0.90
N PRO A 87 -10.44 24.63 0.84
CA PRO A 87 -11.25 25.79 1.06
C PRO A 87 -11.43 26.23 2.51
N PHE A 88 -10.44 26.08 3.39
CA PHE A 88 -10.52 26.60 4.76
C PHE A 88 -10.44 28.14 4.81
N SER A 89 -9.90 28.77 3.77
CA SER A 89 -9.92 30.24 3.63
C SER A 89 -11.32 30.79 3.38
N GLU A 90 -12.23 29.99 2.82
CA GLU A 90 -13.59 30.46 2.47
C GLU A 90 -14.62 30.35 3.60
N ARG A 91 -14.40 29.54 4.64
CA ARG A 91 -15.37 29.39 5.74
C ARG A 91 -15.19 30.37 6.89
N LEU A 92 -14.11 31.14 6.93
CA LEU A 92 -13.90 32.21 7.90
C LEU A 92 -14.22 33.61 7.35
N SER A 93 -14.81 33.69 6.16
CA SER A 93 -15.16 34.97 5.50
C SER A 93 -16.35 35.74 6.13
N CYS A 94 -16.85 35.32 7.29
CA CYS A 94 -17.88 36.07 7.99
C CYS A 94 -17.35 37.12 8.98
N THR A 95 -16.02 37.21 9.17
CA THR A 95 -15.42 38.30 9.92
C THR A 95 -14.13 38.75 9.22
N ASP A 96 -13.97 40.06 9.03
CA ASP A 96 -12.82 40.72 8.37
C ASP A 96 -11.45 40.55 9.07
N THR A 97 -11.22 39.43 9.75
CA THR A 97 -9.98 39.12 10.43
C THR A 97 -9.22 38.02 9.68
N HIS A 98 -8.17 38.39 8.97
CA HIS A 98 -7.21 37.46 8.42
C HIS A 98 -6.34 36.90 9.55
N THR A 99 -6.58 35.65 9.97
CA THR A 99 -5.69 34.95 10.89
C THR A 99 -4.54 34.32 10.08
N GLN A 100 -3.36 34.86 10.22
CA GLN A 100 -2.13 34.27 9.67
C GLN A 100 -1.44 33.44 10.75
N SER A 101 -1.26 32.15 10.51
CA SER A 101 -0.47 31.30 11.41
C SER A 101 1.01 31.64 11.30
N GLN A 102 1.64 31.89 12.44
CA GLN A 102 3.08 32.19 12.53
C GLN A 102 3.82 31.07 13.23
N PRO A 103 5.12 30.80 12.89
CA PRO A 103 5.96 29.87 13.62
C PRO A 103 6.00 30.20 15.13
N SER A 104 5.67 29.24 15.98
CA SER A 104 5.60 29.41 17.44
C SER A 104 7.00 29.53 18.07
N GLY A 105 7.98 28.84 17.52
CA GLY A 105 9.35 28.83 18.03
C GLY A 105 10.10 27.56 17.70
N THR A 106 11.18 27.27 18.44
CA THR A 106 11.96 26.04 18.23
C THR A 106 11.21 24.83 18.79
N LEU A 107 11.09 23.77 18.00
CA LEU A 107 10.56 22.48 18.43
C LEU A 107 11.70 21.57 18.88
N LEU A 108 11.45 20.75 19.91
CA LEU A 108 12.33 19.67 20.33
C LEU A 108 11.71 18.34 19.91
N GLY A 109 12.40 17.54 19.09
CA GLY A 109 11.96 16.23 18.62
C GLY A 109 12.71 15.11 19.32
N ILE A 110 12.01 14.18 19.97
CA ILE A 110 12.58 13.02 20.64
C ILE A 110 11.90 11.76 20.10
N PRO A 111 12.36 11.24 18.94
CA PRO A 111 11.82 10.01 18.36
C PRO A 111 12.27 8.79 19.20
N SER A 112 11.43 7.76 19.23
CA SER A 112 11.77 6.50 19.89
C SER A 112 12.81 5.71 19.09
N SER A 113 13.48 4.80 19.79
CA SER A 113 14.33 3.80 19.12
C SER A 113 13.54 2.68 18.43
N ILE A 114 12.22 2.64 18.60
CA ILE A 114 11.36 1.59 18.04
C ILE A 114 11.14 1.83 16.53
N HIS A 115 10.72 3.05 16.16
CA HIS A 115 10.46 3.44 14.78
C HIS A 115 11.24 4.71 14.38
N PRO A 116 12.57 4.68 14.44
CA PRO A 116 13.39 5.89 14.35
C PRO A 116 13.22 6.67 13.05
N VAL A 117 13.06 5.99 11.91
CA VAL A 117 12.91 6.64 10.60
C VAL A 117 11.57 7.35 10.46
N THR A 118 10.47 6.64 10.75
CA THR A 118 9.12 7.20 10.58
C THR A 118 8.83 8.33 11.55
N GLU A 119 9.30 8.23 12.78
CA GLU A 119 9.10 9.27 13.79
C GLU A 119 9.97 10.51 13.53
N THR A 120 11.21 10.33 13.07
CA THR A 120 12.07 11.45 12.64
C THR A 120 11.45 12.17 11.44
N LEU A 121 10.95 11.42 10.45
CA LEU A 121 10.28 11.99 9.29
C LEU A 121 9.00 12.74 9.67
N PHE A 122 8.20 12.16 10.56
CA PHE A 122 6.95 12.78 11.01
C PHE A 122 7.20 14.09 11.77
N ALA A 123 8.15 14.10 12.71
CA ALA A 123 8.53 15.33 13.43
C ALA A 123 9.06 16.41 12.48
N ALA A 124 9.89 16.03 11.50
CA ALA A 124 10.37 16.94 10.48
C ALA A 124 9.25 17.48 9.58
N ALA A 125 8.24 16.65 9.25
CA ALA A 125 7.06 17.07 8.52
C ALA A 125 6.30 18.19 9.25
N ILE A 126 6.05 17.99 10.55
CA ILE A 126 5.42 19.01 11.40
C ILE A 126 6.25 20.30 11.38
N ALA A 127 7.54 20.21 11.61
CA ALA A 127 8.42 21.36 11.71
C ALA A 127 8.45 22.19 10.39
N ILE A 128 8.67 21.54 9.25
CA ILE A 128 8.74 22.20 7.94
C ILE A 128 7.39 22.83 7.59
N GLN A 129 6.28 22.08 7.76
CA GLN A 129 4.96 22.57 7.39
C GLN A 129 4.50 23.75 8.26
N THR A 130 4.82 23.74 9.54
CA THR A 130 4.51 24.85 10.46
C THR A 130 5.53 25.99 10.39
N GLY A 131 6.66 25.80 9.70
CA GLY A 131 7.74 26.78 9.60
C GLY A 131 8.53 26.95 10.90
N ASN A 132 8.56 25.94 11.75
CA ASN A 132 9.30 25.95 13.00
C ASN A 132 10.66 25.24 12.81
N PRO A 133 11.77 25.80 13.33
CA PRO A 133 13.03 25.06 13.41
C PRO A 133 12.90 23.89 14.39
N LEU A 134 13.60 22.79 14.09
CA LEU A 134 13.55 21.56 14.86
C LEU A 134 14.94 21.14 15.33
N ILE A 135 15.06 20.84 16.61
CA ILE A 135 16.26 20.25 17.21
C ILE A 135 15.90 18.84 17.65
N PHE A 136 16.60 17.84 17.16
CA PHE A 136 16.41 16.46 17.58
C PHE A 136 17.33 16.06 18.73
N PHE A 137 16.80 15.21 19.59
CA PHE A 137 17.51 14.45 20.59
C PHE A 137 17.27 12.96 20.32
N PHE A 138 18.28 12.27 19.84
CA PHE A 138 18.17 10.87 19.44
C PHE A 138 18.60 9.92 20.57
N SER A 139 17.96 8.75 20.61
CA SER A 139 18.37 7.66 21.49
C SER A 139 19.66 7.02 21.00
N ASP A 140 20.58 6.66 21.92
CA ASP A 140 21.84 6.00 21.59
C ASP A 140 21.65 4.72 20.76
N SER A 141 20.58 3.96 21.04
CA SER A 141 20.29 2.69 20.37
C SER A 141 19.80 2.81 18.93
N ALA A 142 19.51 4.05 18.46
CA ALA A 142 19.05 4.33 17.09
C ALA A 142 19.64 5.64 16.56
N PHE A 143 20.77 6.07 17.10
CA PHE A 143 21.36 7.38 16.80
C PHE A 143 21.77 7.52 15.33
N GLN A 144 22.47 6.51 14.79
CA GLN A 144 23.03 6.60 13.43
C GLN A 144 21.92 6.67 12.38
N ILE A 145 20.91 5.81 12.47
CA ILE A 145 19.81 5.82 11.50
C ILE A 145 18.94 7.08 11.64
N SER A 146 18.70 7.56 12.85
CA SER A 146 17.95 8.79 13.09
C SER A 146 18.68 10.02 12.55
N ALA A 147 19.97 10.14 12.85
CA ALA A 147 20.82 11.24 12.38
C ALA A 147 20.98 11.22 10.84
N ARG A 148 21.17 10.03 10.26
CA ARG A 148 21.17 9.85 8.80
C ARG A 148 19.85 10.29 8.17
N THR A 149 18.72 9.89 8.74
CA THR A 149 17.39 10.26 8.26
C THR A 149 17.20 11.78 8.35
N ALA A 150 17.53 12.39 9.48
CA ALA A 150 17.45 13.84 9.68
C ALA A 150 18.36 14.61 8.72
N SER A 151 19.59 14.11 8.45
CA SER A 151 20.51 14.72 7.48
C SER A 151 19.94 14.71 6.07
N LEU A 152 19.38 13.56 5.63
CA LEU A 152 18.76 13.44 4.30
C LEU A 152 17.56 14.38 4.15
N ILE A 153 16.72 14.49 5.17
CA ILE A 153 15.58 15.42 5.18
C ILE A 153 16.05 16.85 5.13
N ARG A 154 17.00 17.23 5.98
CA ARG A 154 17.58 18.60 6.03
C ARG A 154 18.18 18.99 4.70
N ASP A 155 19.05 18.15 4.14
CA ASP A 155 19.79 18.45 2.92
C ASP A 155 18.84 18.60 1.72
N ALA A 156 17.81 17.72 1.63
CA ALA A 156 16.77 17.83 0.62
C ALA A 156 15.90 19.09 0.81
N ALA A 157 15.55 19.45 2.06
CA ALA A 157 14.78 20.64 2.36
C ALA A 157 15.55 21.92 1.98
N ILE A 158 16.83 22.02 2.34
CA ILE A 158 17.70 23.15 1.99
C ILE A 158 17.83 23.26 0.47
N ALA A 159 18.07 22.16 -0.23
CA ALA A 159 18.12 22.13 -1.70
C ALA A 159 16.82 22.61 -2.35
N ALA A 160 15.68 22.41 -1.70
CA ALA A 160 14.38 22.88 -2.13
C ALA A 160 14.05 24.33 -1.74
N GLY A 161 14.90 25.00 -0.95
CA GLY A 161 14.75 26.39 -0.53
C GLY A 161 14.37 26.61 0.95
N ALA A 162 14.46 25.57 1.79
CA ALA A 162 14.33 25.74 3.23
C ALA A 162 15.52 26.56 3.81
N PRO A 163 15.32 27.27 4.94
CA PRO A 163 16.42 27.95 5.61
C PRO A 163 17.51 26.98 6.09
N ASP A 164 18.75 27.44 6.07
CA ASP A 164 19.84 26.74 6.72
C ASP A 164 19.52 26.53 8.21
N ASN A 165 19.95 25.38 8.76
CA ASN A 165 19.71 25.03 10.16
C ASN A 165 18.23 24.89 10.55
N CYS A 166 17.34 24.67 9.59
CA CYS A 166 15.92 24.40 9.87
C CYS A 166 15.71 23.08 10.64
N ILE A 167 16.60 22.11 10.45
CA ILE A 167 16.64 20.83 11.18
C ILE A 167 18.06 20.63 11.71
N GLN A 168 18.17 20.35 12.99
CA GLN A 168 19.41 20.14 13.72
C GLN A 168 19.25 18.94 14.66
N TRP A 169 20.34 18.42 15.20
CA TRP A 169 20.32 17.41 16.27
C TRP A 169 21.50 17.60 17.21
N LEU A 170 21.33 17.08 18.42
CA LEU A 170 22.35 17.07 19.45
C LEU A 170 23.18 15.79 19.35
N GLU A 171 24.50 15.89 19.28
CA GLU A 171 25.39 14.74 19.12
C GLU A 171 25.60 13.95 20.42
N ILE A 172 25.24 14.52 21.54
CA ILE A 172 25.44 13.94 22.87
C ILE A 172 24.09 13.78 23.54
N ALA A 173 23.76 12.54 23.85
CA ALA A 173 22.56 12.18 24.60
C ALA A 173 22.90 12.15 26.12
N ASP A 174 22.67 13.27 26.83
CA ASP A 174 22.87 13.36 28.28
C ASP A 174 21.60 13.86 28.97
N ASP A 175 21.20 13.17 30.04
CA ASP A 175 20.01 13.51 30.84
C ASP A 175 20.09 14.95 31.38
N ASN A 176 21.29 15.46 31.70
CA ASN A 176 21.48 16.84 32.13
C ASN A 176 21.17 17.85 31.03
N LEU A 177 21.48 17.52 29.78
CA LEU A 177 21.15 18.35 28.62
C LEU A 177 19.66 18.41 28.37
N LEU A 178 18.96 17.28 28.50
CA LEU A 178 17.50 17.20 28.44
C LEU A 178 16.84 18.06 29.52
N GLU A 179 17.33 18.01 30.75
CA GLU A 179 16.81 18.82 31.85
C GLU A 179 16.98 20.33 31.58
N LYS A 180 18.08 20.75 30.97
CA LYS A 180 18.28 22.12 30.49
C LYS A 180 17.32 22.52 29.38
N CYS A 181 17.04 21.60 28.42
CA CYS A 181 16.04 21.83 27.37
C CYS A 181 14.65 22.06 27.92
N ASN A 182 14.27 21.35 29.00
CA ASN A 182 12.98 21.48 29.67
C ASN A 182 12.74 22.89 30.23
N HIS A 183 13.78 23.56 30.71
CA HIS A 183 13.70 24.90 31.29
C HIS A 183 14.07 26.02 30.30
N CYS A 184 14.29 25.70 29.02
CA CYS A 184 14.70 26.68 28.03
C CYS A 184 13.48 27.42 27.44
N PRO A 185 13.36 28.73 27.60
CA PRO A 185 12.23 29.50 27.10
C PRO A 185 12.18 29.61 25.55
N ASP A 186 13.26 29.29 24.87
CA ASP A 186 13.33 29.29 23.40
C ASP A 186 12.72 28.03 22.77
N ILE A 187 12.49 26.99 23.56
CA ILE A 187 11.83 25.76 23.13
C ILE A 187 10.33 25.93 23.36
N SER A 188 9.58 26.05 22.27
CA SER A 188 8.13 26.35 22.29
C SER A 188 7.25 25.13 22.14
N GLY A 189 7.80 23.98 21.77
CA GLY A 189 7.03 22.74 21.59
C GLY A 189 7.90 21.50 21.68
N LEU A 190 7.28 20.39 22.07
CA LEU A 190 7.90 19.08 22.22
C LEU A 190 7.16 18.04 21.39
N ILE A 191 7.91 17.27 20.59
CA ILE A 191 7.41 16.09 19.88
C ILE A 191 8.13 14.88 20.48
N LEU A 192 7.45 14.10 21.31
CA LEU A 192 8.01 12.99 22.05
C LEU A 192 7.29 11.69 21.73
N SER A 193 8.05 10.66 21.40
CA SER A 193 7.54 9.30 21.28
C SER A 193 8.41 8.29 22.03
N GLY A 194 7.81 7.20 22.51
CA GLY A 194 8.50 6.06 23.11
C GLY A 194 8.28 5.80 24.59
N LEU A 195 9.07 4.84 25.13
CA LEU A 195 8.85 4.19 26.42
C LEU A 195 9.76 4.68 27.57
N SER A 196 10.76 5.54 27.31
CA SER A 196 11.75 5.88 28.34
C SER A 196 11.11 6.61 29.53
N ALA A 197 11.12 5.95 30.70
CA ALA A 197 10.63 6.51 31.94
C ALA A 197 11.42 7.76 32.37
N ASN A 198 12.72 7.81 32.09
CA ASN A 198 13.56 8.96 32.42
C ASN A 198 13.20 10.20 31.62
N ILE A 199 13.02 10.05 30.30
CA ILE A 199 12.57 11.14 29.42
C ILE A 199 11.20 11.65 29.87
N ARG A 200 10.28 10.77 30.26
CA ARG A 200 8.97 11.15 30.79
C ARG A 200 9.09 12.00 32.06
N LYS A 201 9.93 11.62 33.00
CA LYS A 201 10.12 12.39 34.26
C LYS A 201 10.66 13.78 33.97
N VAL A 202 11.67 13.91 33.08
CA VAL A 202 12.28 15.19 32.75
C VAL A 202 11.26 16.16 32.16
N PHE A 203 10.39 15.68 31.26
CA PHE A 203 9.41 16.53 30.58
C PHE A 203 8.04 16.62 31.28
N SER A 204 7.84 15.96 32.42
CA SER A 204 6.58 16.06 33.17
C SER A 204 6.27 17.50 33.64
N ALA A 205 7.28 18.35 33.79
CA ALA A 205 7.14 19.76 34.14
C ALA A 205 7.16 20.72 32.94
N PHE A 206 7.15 20.20 31.69
CA PHE A 206 7.24 21.05 30.51
C PHE A 206 5.94 21.83 30.30
N SER A 207 6.03 23.15 30.19
CA SER A 207 4.87 24.04 30.12
C SER A 207 4.41 24.38 28.69
N ALA A 208 5.20 24.01 27.68
CA ALA A 208 4.87 24.28 26.29
C ALA A 208 3.96 23.21 25.66
N GLU A 209 3.54 23.42 24.42
CA GLU A 209 2.71 22.46 23.68
C GLU A 209 3.48 21.16 23.45
N CYS A 210 2.87 20.02 23.74
CA CYS A 210 3.49 18.71 23.61
C CYS A 210 2.67 17.81 22.68
N ILE A 211 3.35 17.16 21.72
CA ILE A 211 2.83 16.04 20.94
C ILE A 211 3.47 14.77 21.50
N LEU A 212 2.66 13.92 22.09
CA LEU A 212 3.14 12.74 22.79
C LEU A 212 2.56 11.47 22.15
N SER A 213 3.41 10.49 21.89
CA SER A 213 2.99 9.18 21.38
C SER A 213 3.58 8.07 22.25
N PHE A 214 2.72 7.36 22.95
CA PHE A 214 3.10 6.24 23.81
C PHE A 214 2.33 4.97 23.42
N PRO A 215 2.96 3.79 23.52
CA PRO A 215 2.25 2.55 23.33
C PRO A 215 1.21 2.32 24.43
N HIS A 216 0.02 1.91 24.01
CA HIS A 216 -1.03 1.45 24.93
C HIS A 216 -1.49 0.06 24.48
N PRO A 217 -1.99 -0.79 25.41
CA PRO A 217 -2.60 -2.04 25.00
C PRO A 217 -3.87 -1.75 24.19
N ALA A 218 -3.90 -2.16 22.95
CA ALA A 218 -5.11 -2.08 22.13
C ALA A 218 -6.04 -3.25 22.45
N PHE A 219 -7.35 -2.94 22.51
CA PHE A 219 -8.39 -3.89 22.83
C PHE A 219 -9.08 -4.38 21.56
N CYS A 220 -9.57 -5.62 21.61
CA CYS A 220 -10.42 -6.20 20.59
C CYS A 220 -11.60 -6.91 21.24
N TYR A 221 -12.79 -6.79 20.64
CA TYR A 221 -13.93 -7.60 21.02
C TYR A 221 -14.43 -8.42 19.83
N ILE A 222 -14.65 -9.71 20.05
CA ILE A 222 -15.13 -10.64 19.03
C ILE A 222 -16.48 -11.20 19.49
N HIS A 223 -17.52 -10.73 18.81
CA HIS A 223 -18.92 -11.15 19.07
C HIS A 223 -19.18 -12.53 18.46
N TYR A 224 -20.17 -13.27 19.00
CA TYR A 224 -20.51 -14.62 18.52
C TYR A 224 -20.93 -14.66 17.04
N SER A 225 -21.43 -13.54 16.48
CA SER A 225 -21.84 -13.44 15.07
C SER A 225 -20.69 -13.17 14.09
N ALA A 226 -19.46 -12.94 14.59
CA ALA A 226 -18.30 -12.67 13.76
C ALA A 226 -17.86 -13.89 12.95
N ASP A 227 -17.19 -13.68 11.82
CA ASP A 227 -16.46 -14.72 11.13
C ASP A 227 -15.14 -15.02 11.87
N PRO A 228 -14.99 -16.20 12.50
CA PRO A 228 -13.80 -16.52 13.28
C PRO A 228 -12.53 -16.65 12.43
N THR A 229 -12.64 -16.99 11.14
CA THR A 229 -11.50 -17.14 10.24
C THR A 229 -10.96 -15.76 9.83
N LEU A 230 -11.88 -14.86 9.48
CA LEU A 230 -11.53 -13.48 9.17
C LEU A 230 -10.89 -12.79 10.38
N ALA A 231 -11.55 -12.84 11.54
CA ALA A 231 -11.06 -12.21 12.76
C ALA A 231 -9.66 -12.74 13.15
N ALA A 232 -9.46 -14.07 13.14
CA ALA A 232 -8.16 -14.67 13.45
C ALA A 232 -7.06 -14.21 12.49
N GLY A 233 -7.33 -14.22 11.18
CA GLY A 233 -6.36 -13.77 10.16
C GLY A 233 -5.93 -12.33 10.38
N GLN A 234 -6.88 -11.44 10.59
CA GLN A 234 -6.63 -10.01 10.80
C GLN A 234 -5.85 -9.72 12.09
N ILE A 235 -6.23 -10.36 13.18
CA ILE A 235 -5.57 -10.22 14.48
C ILE A 235 -4.13 -10.70 14.43
N VAL A 236 -3.89 -11.89 13.84
CA VAL A 236 -2.53 -12.41 13.71
C VAL A 236 -1.67 -11.46 12.88
N LEU A 237 -2.18 -11.00 11.73
CA LEU A 237 -1.45 -10.06 10.88
C LEU A 237 -1.11 -8.77 11.64
N SER A 238 -2.11 -8.16 12.29
CA SER A 238 -1.94 -6.93 13.06
C SER A 238 -0.91 -7.08 14.18
N LYS A 239 -1.05 -8.14 15.00
CA LYS A 239 -0.17 -8.36 16.16
C LYS A 239 1.22 -8.86 15.81
N THR A 240 1.42 -9.44 14.64
CA THR A 240 2.75 -9.89 14.20
C THR A 240 3.47 -8.90 13.30
N PHE A 241 2.81 -7.82 12.88
CA PHE A 241 3.42 -6.76 12.09
C PHE A 241 4.60 -6.12 12.85
N ASP A 242 5.75 -6.06 12.21
CA ASP A 242 7.02 -5.60 12.77
C ASP A 242 7.34 -6.28 14.12
N ASN A 243 7.11 -7.58 14.24
CA ASN A 243 7.20 -8.34 15.49
C ASN A 243 6.39 -7.75 16.64
N GLY A 244 5.19 -7.23 16.36
CA GLY A 244 4.28 -6.69 17.36
C GLY A 244 4.62 -5.29 17.85
N MET A 245 5.51 -4.57 17.17
CA MET A 245 5.89 -3.19 17.53
C MET A 245 4.90 -2.15 17.02
N CYS A 246 3.88 -2.51 16.26
CA CYS A 246 2.81 -1.59 15.91
C CYS A 246 2.11 -1.09 17.18
N LEU A 247 2.09 0.22 17.39
CA LEU A 247 1.61 0.83 18.65
C LEU A 247 0.14 0.52 18.96
N ASN A 248 -0.67 0.32 17.91
CA ASN A 248 -2.11 -0.01 18.02
C ASN A 248 -2.42 -1.48 17.69
N GLY A 249 -1.42 -2.36 17.60
CA GLY A 249 -1.66 -3.79 17.40
C GLY A 249 -2.44 -4.38 18.58
N GLU A 250 -3.49 -5.16 18.29
CA GLU A 250 -4.36 -5.76 19.31
C GLU A 250 -3.53 -6.58 20.31
N GLN A 251 -3.71 -6.32 21.59
CA GLN A 251 -3.01 -7.03 22.64
C GLN A 251 -3.95 -7.80 23.55
N ILE A 252 -5.14 -7.28 23.80
CA ILE A 252 -6.13 -7.87 24.70
C ILE A 252 -7.40 -8.14 23.90
N ILE A 253 -7.75 -9.40 23.77
CA ILE A 253 -8.97 -9.84 23.07
C ILE A 253 -9.98 -10.33 24.08
N CYS A 254 -11.16 -9.75 24.08
CA CYS A 254 -12.36 -10.27 24.70
C CYS A 254 -13.18 -10.99 23.62
N ALA A 255 -13.50 -12.26 23.81
CA ALA A 255 -14.29 -13.02 22.85
C ALA A 255 -15.44 -13.74 23.55
N ASP A 256 -16.61 -13.73 22.92
CA ASP A 256 -17.78 -14.47 23.43
C ASP A 256 -17.45 -15.96 23.60
N ALA A 257 -17.88 -16.56 24.68
CA ALA A 257 -17.60 -17.96 24.99
C ALA A 257 -18.09 -18.92 23.87
N VAL A 258 -19.15 -18.54 23.15
CA VAL A 258 -19.73 -19.33 22.05
C VAL A 258 -18.79 -19.41 20.83
N ILE A 259 -18.08 -18.33 20.49
CA ILE A 259 -17.20 -18.27 19.32
C ILE A 259 -15.78 -18.79 19.62
N LEU A 260 -15.42 -18.96 20.89
CA LEU A 260 -14.06 -19.35 21.28
C LEU A 260 -13.55 -20.64 20.63
N PRO A 261 -14.33 -21.76 20.55
CA PRO A 261 -13.81 -22.98 19.93
C PRO A 261 -13.41 -22.78 18.46
N PRO A 262 -14.28 -22.29 17.54
CA PRO A 262 -13.90 -22.06 16.15
C PRO A 262 -12.82 -20.95 16.00
N LEU A 263 -12.81 -19.92 16.86
CA LEU A 263 -11.79 -18.89 16.86
C LEU A 263 -10.41 -19.47 17.23
N LYS A 264 -10.33 -20.31 18.26
CA LYS A 264 -9.07 -20.95 18.66
C LYS A 264 -8.52 -21.85 17.54
N ASP A 265 -9.39 -22.58 16.85
CA ASP A 265 -8.99 -23.41 15.72
C ASP A 265 -8.51 -22.55 14.52
N ALA A 266 -9.15 -21.43 14.27
CA ALA A 266 -8.71 -20.47 13.24
C ALA A 266 -7.36 -19.83 13.62
N LEU A 267 -7.19 -19.40 14.87
CA LEU A 267 -5.91 -18.86 15.37
C LEU A 267 -4.76 -19.86 15.28
N ARG A 268 -5.00 -21.16 15.58
CA ARG A 268 -3.96 -22.20 15.41
C ARG A 268 -3.57 -22.37 13.95
N ARG A 269 -4.55 -22.38 13.03
CA ARG A 269 -4.28 -22.49 11.58
C ARG A 269 -3.50 -21.32 11.04
N THR A 270 -3.64 -20.13 11.62
CA THR A 270 -2.92 -18.90 11.21
C THR A 270 -1.58 -18.70 11.92
N GLY A 271 -1.09 -19.68 12.68
CA GLY A 271 0.21 -19.63 13.35
C GLY A 271 0.16 -19.19 14.80
N GLY A 272 -1.01 -19.21 15.45
CA GLY A 272 -1.16 -18.96 16.88
C GLY A 272 -0.82 -20.17 17.73
N TYR A 273 0.03 -19.99 18.74
CA TYR A 273 0.39 -20.99 19.74
C TYR A 273 -0.28 -20.66 21.08
N PHE A 274 -1.06 -21.56 21.63
CA PHE A 274 -1.70 -21.38 22.94
C PHE A 274 -0.79 -21.93 24.04
N ALA A 275 -0.29 -21.04 24.88
CA ALA A 275 0.60 -21.40 25.99
C ALA A 275 -0.17 -22.11 27.09
N SER A 276 0.43 -23.17 27.65
CA SER A 276 -0.10 -23.86 28.84
C SER A 276 0.06 -22.99 30.10
N PRO A 277 -0.67 -23.28 31.20
CA PRO A 277 -0.56 -22.49 32.42
C PRO A 277 0.87 -22.38 32.98
N GLU A 278 1.67 -23.45 32.86
CA GLU A 278 3.08 -23.46 33.30
C GLU A 278 3.96 -22.60 32.39
N GLU A 279 3.68 -22.58 31.09
CA GLU A 279 4.39 -21.73 30.12
C GLU A 279 4.01 -20.27 30.31
N ILE A 280 2.75 -19.95 30.63
CA ILE A 280 2.31 -18.57 30.93
C ILE A 280 3.13 -17.98 32.09
N VAL A 281 3.41 -18.76 33.15
CA VAL A 281 4.23 -18.30 34.26
C VAL A 281 5.65 -17.98 33.80
N ARG A 282 6.25 -18.83 32.97
CA ARG A 282 7.60 -18.60 32.41
C ARG A 282 7.63 -17.41 31.47
N LEU A 283 6.64 -17.27 30.62
CA LEU A 283 6.50 -16.12 29.73
C LEU A 283 6.31 -14.81 30.52
N THR A 284 5.49 -14.80 31.56
CA THR A 284 5.30 -13.63 32.42
C THR A 284 6.62 -13.15 33.01
N ALA A 285 7.48 -14.07 33.45
CA ALA A 285 8.77 -13.75 34.04
C ALA A 285 9.76 -13.10 33.08
N ILE A 286 9.67 -13.39 31.76
CA ILE A 286 10.53 -12.75 30.76
C ILE A 286 9.91 -11.48 30.19
N LEU A 287 8.58 -11.40 30.10
CA LEU A 287 7.86 -10.28 29.49
C LEU A 287 7.87 -9.03 30.36
N ALA A 288 7.74 -9.20 31.68
CA ALA A 288 7.61 -8.10 32.63
C ALA A 288 8.64 -8.17 33.76
N ASN A 289 9.16 -7.02 34.14
CA ASN A 289 9.92 -6.86 35.37
C ASN A 289 8.92 -6.79 36.53
N LEU A 290 8.84 -7.88 37.32
CA LEU A 290 7.86 -8.02 38.39
C LEU A 290 8.14 -7.07 39.59
N SER A 291 9.35 -6.51 39.71
CA SER A 291 9.73 -5.60 40.77
C SER A 291 9.11 -4.21 40.66
N ASP A 292 8.98 -3.71 39.45
CA ASP A 292 8.50 -2.36 39.13
C ASP A 292 7.32 -2.33 38.19
N ASN A 293 6.83 -3.51 37.80
CA ASN A 293 5.72 -3.72 36.88
C ASN A 293 5.92 -2.98 35.54
N THR A 294 7.11 -3.09 34.93
CA THR A 294 7.47 -2.51 33.65
C THR A 294 7.71 -3.60 32.61
N VAL A 295 7.60 -3.24 31.32
CA VAL A 295 7.95 -4.14 30.20
C VAL A 295 9.46 -4.37 30.22
N ASN A 296 9.86 -5.63 30.04
CA ASN A 296 11.28 -5.96 29.87
C ASN A 296 11.76 -5.49 28.47
N PRO A 297 12.73 -4.56 28.36
CA PRO A 297 13.18 -4.05 27.09
C PRO A 297 13.72 -5.12 26.12
N SER A 298 14.25 -6.22 26.66
CA SER A 298 14.86 -7.29 25.84
C SER A 298 13.85 -8.08 24.98
N VAL A 299 12.54 -7.97 25.25
CA VAL A 299 11.49 -8.69 24.49
C VAL A 299 10.89 -7.84 23.37
N ILE A 300 11.17 -6.53 23.36
CA ILE A 300 10.60 -5.59 22.38
C ILE A 300 11.08 -5.95 20.96
N GLY A 301 10.14 -6.13 20.04
CA GLY A 301 10.42 -6.41 18.64
C GLY A 301 11.04 -7.79 18.37
N GLN A 302 11.03 -8.69 19.34
CA GLN A 302 11.53 -10.05 19.20
C GLN A 302 10.46 -10.96 18.58
N SER A 303 10.89 -11.97 17.83
CA SER A 303 10.00 -12.95 17.24
C SER A 303 9.36 -13.87 18.27
N ALA A 304 8.24 -14.51 17.95
CA ALA A 304 7.63 -15.53 18.82
C ALA A 304 8.60 -16.67 19.16
N GLN A 305 9.45 -17.07 18.20
CA GLN A 305 10.47 -18.11 18.41
C GLN A 305 11.52 -17.66 19.43
N THR A 306 12.05 -16.45 19.29
CA THR A 306 13.03 -15.90 20.25
C THR A 306 12.43 -15.78 21.65
N LEU A 307 11.17 -15.37 21.78
CA LEU A 307 10.49 -15.29 23.07
C LEU A 307 10.33 -16.68 23.71
N ALA A 308 9.98 -17.70 22.91
CA ALA A 308 9.87 -19.06 23.38
C ALA A 308 11.22 -19.62 23.86
N ASP A 309 12.29 -19.37 23.11
CA ASP A 309 13.65 -19.77 23.48
C ASP A 309 14.09 -19.13 24.81
N LEU A 310 13.83 -17.83 24.98
CA LEU A 310 14.11 -17.10 26.24
C LEU A 310 13.31 -17.65 27.43
N ALA A 311 12.07 -18.12 27.19
CA ALA A 311 11.23 -18.74 28.21
C ALA A 311 11.53 -20.25 28.43
N GLY A 312 12.42 -20.84 27.63
CA GLY A 312 12.67 -22.27 27.64
C GLY A 312 11.46 -23.13 27.23
N ILE A 313 10.71 -22.67 26.22
CA ILE A 313 9.49 -23.28 25.70
C ILE A 313 9.78 -23.78 24.27
N VAL A 314 9.31 -24.96 23.94
CA VAL A 314 9.44 -25.50 22.58
C VAL A 314 8.11 -25.27 21.84
N ILE A 315 8.16 -24.46 20.77
CA ILE A 315 7.01 -24.16 19.92
C ILE A 315 7.29 -24.60 18.47
N PRO A 316 6.25 -24.88 17.64
CA PRO A 316 6.45 -25.14 16.22
C PRO A 316 7.16 -24.00 15.50
N GLU A 317 8.00 -24.31 14.51
CA GLU A 317 8.70 -23.29 13.69
C GLU A 317 7.74 -22.36 12.94
N THR A 318 6.52 -22.82 12.68
CA THR A 318 5.46 -22.03 12.02
C THR A 318 4.75 -21.06 12.96
N THR A 319 5.09 -21.03 14.25
CA THR A 319 4.45 -20.15 15.23
C THR A 319 4.85 -18.70 14.98
N ARG A 320 3.85 -17.86 14.87
CA ARG A 320 3.99 -16.40 14.66
C ARG A 320 3.53 -15.59 15.87
N LEU A 321 2.56 -16.10 16.61
CA LEU A 321 1.90 -15.41 17.69
C LEU A 321 1.76 -16.35 18.89
N ILE A 322 2.12 -15.89 20.08
CA ILE A 322 1.91 -16.61 21.36
C ILE A 322 0.63 -16.07 22.00
N ILE A 323 -0.30 -16.94 22.34
CA ILE A 323 -1.60 -16.60 22.89
C ILE A 323 -1.67 -17.09 24.35
N LEU A 324 -1.96 -16.15 25.24
CA LEU A 324 -2.09 -16.35 26.67
C LEU A 324 -3.58 -16.29 27.04
N GLU A 325 -4.16 -17.43 27.35
CA GLU A 325 -5.55 -17.49 27.83
C GLU A 325 -5.57 -17.29 29.34
N ILE A 326 -6.05 -16.12 29.76
CA ILE A 326 -6.09 -15.74 31.18
C ILE A 326 -7.40 -15.04 31.55
N GLU A 327 -7.75 -15.09 32.80
CA GLU A 327 -8.79 -14.27 33.41
C GLU A 327 -8.14 -13.34 34.46
N PRO A 328 -7.77 -12.10 34.07
CA PRO A 328 -7.13 -11.18 34.98
C PRO A 328 -8.11 -10.73 36.06
N ASP A 329 -7.74 -10.92 37.32
CA ASP A 329 -8.56 -10.53 38.48
C ASP A 329 -8.59 -9.01 38.72
N ASN A 330 -7.57 -8.30 38.19
CA ASN A 330 -7.44 -6.87 38.34
C ASN A 330 -6.61 -6.24 37.20
N ALA A 331 -6.74 -4.92 37.06
CA ALA A 331 -6.05 -4.15 36.03
C ALA A 331 -4.52 -4.00 36.23
N SER A 332 -3.96 -4.49 37.34
CA SER A 332 -2.50 -4.45 37.64
C SER A 332 -1.79 -5.74 37.25
N HIS A 333 -2.48 -6.66 36.55
CA HIS A 333 -1.86 -7.92 36.11
C HIS A 333 -0.70 -7.63 35.15
N PRO A 334 0.50 -8.21 35.35
CA PRO A 334 1.69 -7.90 34.55
C PRO A 334 1.48 -8.14 33.05
N LEU A 335 0.66 -9.12 32.66
CA LEU A 335 0.36 -9.45 31.26
C LEU A 335 -0.56 -8.43 30.55
N LEU A 336 -1.01 -7.38 31.24
CA LEU A 336 -1.75 -6.26 30.65
C LEU A 336 -0.86 -5.08 30.26
N LEU A 337 0.46 -5.17 30.49
CA LEU A 337 1.41 -4.18 30.01
C LEU A 337 1.47 -4.12 28.48
N PRO A 338 1.77 -2.96 27.87
CA PRO A 338 1.85 -2.83 26.42
C PRO A 338 3.11 -3.51 25.87
N PHE A 339 3.04 -4.82 25.68
CA PHE A 339 4.11 -5.59 25.06
C PHE A 339 4.21 -5.30 23.58
N LEU A 340 5.31 -4.73 23.14
CA LEU A 340 5.66 -4.54 21.76
C LEU A 340 6.35 -5.78 21.19
N CYS A 341 5.68 -6.92 21.27
CA CYS A 341 6.13 -8.22 20.80
C CYS A 341 4.90 -9.08 20.43
N PRO A 342 5.06 -10.20 19.69
CA PRO A 342 3.95 -11.02 19.21
C PRO A 342 3.36 -11.93 20.32
N VAL A 343 2.84 -11.28 21.36
CA VAL A 343 2.13 -11.93 22.46
C VAL A 343 0.76 -11.30 22.62
N LEU A 344 -0.28 -12.12 22.76
CA LEU A 344 -1.67 -11.75 22.82
C LEU A 344 -2.34 -12.34 24.05
N VAL A 345 -3.19 -11.58 24.71
CA VAL A 345 -4.02 -12.02 25.84
C VAL A 345 -5.43 -12.27 25.34
N LEU A 346 -5.97 -13.46 25.60
CA LEU A 346 -7.34 -13.87 25.26
C LEU A 346 -8.16 -14.06 26.53
N ILE A 347 -9.30 -13.36 26.59
CA ILE A 347 -10.24 -13.36 27.73
C ILE A 347 -11.60 -13.84 27.23
N SER A 348 -12.19 -14.82 27.92
CA SER A 348 -13.56 -15.27 27.66
C SER A 348 -14.57 -14.34 28.30
N VAL A 349 -15.63 -13.96 27.56
CA VAL A 349 -16.74 -13.17 28.07
C VAL A 349 -18.08 -13.82 27.68
N SER A 350 -19.15 -13.55 28.44
CA SER A 350 -20.50 -14.07 28.17
C SER A 350 -21.18 -13.32 27.01
N ASP A 351 -20.97 -12.01 26.96
CA ASP A 351 -21.65 -11.08 26.05
C ASP A 351 -20.90 -9.74 25.97
N TYR A 352 -21.41 -8.82 25.11
CA TYR A 352 -20.83 -7.50 24.91
C TYR A 352 -20.94 -6.56 26.11
N GLU A 353 -21.89 -6.80 27.06
CA GLU A 353 -22.01 -6.02 28.30
C GLU A 353 -20.83 -6.35 29.22
N GLN A 354 -20.56 -7.63 29.43
CA GLN A 354 -19.39 -8.09 30.20
C GLN A 354 -18.08 -7.66 29.52
N ALA A 355 -18.03 -7.71 28.19
CA ALA A 355 -16.88 -7.21 27.45
C ALA A 355 -16.61 -5.74 27.72
N ALA A 356 -17.65 -4.88 27.67
CA ALA A 356 -17.52 -3.45 27.98
C ALA A 356 -17.01 -3.20 29.40
N ASP A 357 -17.55 -3.93 30.40
CA ASP A 357 -17.11 -3.80 31.77
C ASP A 357 -15.66 -4.25 31.99
N LYS A 358 -15.24 -5.35 31.36
CA LYS A 358 -13.85 -5.82 31.36
C LYS A 358 -12.94 -4.81 30.69
N ILE A 359 -13.27 -4.32 29.49
CA ILE A 359 -12.48 -3.32 28.76
C ILE A 359 -12.36 -2.04 29.58
N ARG A 360 -13.46 -1.54 30.16
CA ARG A 360 -13.45 -0.36 31.04
C ARG A 360 -12.54 -0.57 32.25
N LEU A 361 -12.64 -1.72 32.92
CA LEU A 361 -11.81 -2.05 34.09
C LEU A 361 -10.32 -2.09 33.73
N LEU A 362 -9.98 -2.69 32.59
CA LEU A 362 -8.60 -2.87 32.16
C LEU A 362 -7.99 -1.61 31.53
N SER A 363 -8.80 -0.75 30.90
CA SER A 363 -8.36 0.51 30.32
C SER A 363 -8.10 1.62 31.36
N THR A 364 -8.85 1.64 32.46
CA THR A 364 -8.70 2.70 33.51
C THR A 364 -7.30 2.78 34.11
N LYS A 365 -6.50 1.71 34.05
CA LYS A 365 -5.12 1.69 34.55
C LYS A 365 -4.06 1.77 33.44
N SER A 366 -4.38 1.46 32.19
CA SER A 366 -3.51 1.89 31.09
C SER A 366 -3.50 3.42 30.97
N ALA A 367 -4.59 4.08 31.34
CA ALA A 367 -4.61 5.53 31.57
C ALA A 367 -3.73 5.97 32.75
N SER A 368 -3.51 5.15 33.78
CA SER A 368 -2.61 5.49 34.92
C SER A 368 -1.13 5.43 34.52
N PHE A 369 -0.74 4.72 33.45
CA PHE A 369 0.59 4.89 32.85
C PHE A 369 0.76 6.28 32.23
N SER A 370 -0.31 6.95 31.84
CA SER A 370 -0.33 8.34 31.39
C SER A 370 -0.57 9.34 32.52
N THR A 371 -1.12 8.92 33.70
CA THR A 371 -1.42 9.78 34.82
C THR A 371 -0.27 9.96 35.82
N ASP A 372 0.83 9.21 35.73
CA ASP A 372 2.07 9.49 36.47
C ASP A 372 2.82 10.73 35.92
N PHE A 373 2.24 11.43 34.95
CA PHE A 373 2.65 12.77 34.58
C PHE A 373 1.91 13.77 35.47
N PRO A 374 2.57 14.51 36.34
CA PRO A 374 2.01 15.67 36.98
C PRO A 374 1.99 16.86 35.97
N PHE A 375 1.24 16.74 34.89
CA PHE A 375 0.79 17.94 34.20
C PHE A 375 -0.10 18.68 35.21
N SER A 376 0.23 19.96 35.45
CA SER A 376 -0.56 20.86 36.33
C SER A 376 -2.05 20.57 36.13
N ASP A 377 -2.81 20.45 37.20
CA ASP A 377 -4.20 20.02 37.45
C ASP A 377 -5.27 20.45 36.41
N THR A 378 -4.91 21.01 35.29
CA THR A 378 -5.84 21.64 34.35
C THR A 378 -5.95 20.97 32.98
N ARG A 379 -5.13 19.97 32.60
CA ARG A 379 -5.20 19.30 31.30
C ARG A 379 -4.95 17.79 31.44
N PRO A 380 -6.00 16.97 31.53
CA PRO A 380 -5.82 15.52 31.37
C PRO A 380 -5.22 15.24 29.98
N LEU A 381 -4.22 14.37 29.90
CA LEU A 381 -3.76 13.81 28.62
C LEU A 381 -4.94 13.11 27.96
N PRO A 382 -5.25 13.40 26.70
CA PRO A 382 -6.28 12.66 26.01
C PRO A 382 -5.78 11.24 25.78
N THR A 383 -6.34 10.32 26.51
CA THR A 383 -6.20 8.90 26.21
C THR A 383 -7.25 8.54 25.16
N HIS A 384 -6.88 8.59 23.91
CA HIS A 384 -7.74 8.08 22.85
C HIS A 384 -7.40 6.61 22.63
N HIS A 385 -8.38 5.74 22.80
CA HIS A 385 -8.23 4.30 22.65
C HIS A 385 -8.93 3.82 21.37
N TYR A 386 -8.36 2.80 20.74
CA TYR A 386 -8.98 2.09 19.63
C TYR A 386 -9.47 0.74 20.09
N LEU A 387 -10.71 0.40 19.70
CA LEU A 387 -11.33 -0.89 19.92
C LEU A 387 -11.64 -1.54 18.57
N ALA A 388 -10.96 -2.61 18.22
CA ALA A 388 -11.33 -3.44 17.10
C ALA A 388 -12.57 -4.27 17.47
N LEU A 389 -13.62 -4.18 16.67
CA LEU A 389 -14.88 -4.92 16.90
C LEU A 389 -15.17 -5.81 15.70
N TYR A 390 -15.27 -7.11 15.94
CA TYR A 390 -15.69 -8.09 14.94
C TYR A 390 -17.09 -8.57 15.27
N ALA A 391 -18.05 -8.20 14.43
CA ALA A 391 -19.46 -8.58 14.56
C ALA A 391 -20.17 -8.50 13.21
N ALA A 392 -21.15 -9.37 12.98
CA ALA A 392 -22.09 -9.22 11.87
C ALA A 392 -23.35 -8.44 12.26
N ASP A 393 -23.57 -8.24 13.56
CA ASP A 393 -24.75 -7.54 14.11
C ASP A 393 -24.39 -6.12 14.56
N ASN A 394 -25.32 -5.17 14.34
CA ASN A 394 -25.14 -3.76 14.76
C ASN A 394 -25.39 -3.50 16.25
N ALA A 395 -25.98 -4.44 16.99
CA ALA A 395 -26.32 -4.26 18.41
C ALA A 395 -25.08 -4.05 19.30
N PRO A 396 -23.98 -4.85 19.18
CA PRO A 396 -22.75 -4.61 19.93
C PRO A 396 -22.12 -3.26 19.61
N ILE A 397 -22.18 -2.82 18.35
CA ILE A 397 -21.61 -1.56 17.88
C ILE A 397 -22.26 -0.38 18.61
N SER A 398 -23.60 -0.34 18.57
CA SER A 398 -24.37 0.77 19.19
C SER A 398 -24.18 0.79 20.70
N PHE A 399 -24.14 -0.36 21.35
CA PHE A 399 -23.94 -0.45 22.80
C PHE A 399 -22.53 -0.04 23.21
N LEU A 400 -21.51 -0.57 22.55
CA LEU A 400 -20.10 -0.26 22.89
C LEU A 400 -19.74 1.19 22.63
N SER A 401 -20.29 1.80 21.55
CA SER A 401 -20.11 3.25 21.29
C SER A 401 -20.68 4.12 22.41
N TYR A 402 -21.78 3.69 23.03
CA TYR A 402 -22.35 4.37 24.18
C TYR A 402 -21.63 4.06 25.49
N ALA A 403 -21.24 2.79 25.70
CA ALA A 403 -20.63 2.32 26.93
C ALA A 403 -19.16 2.73 27.09
N LEU A 404 -18.46 2.92 25.99
CA LEU A 404 -17.02 3.25 25.92
C LEU A 404 -16.79 4.54 25.13
N PRO A 405 -17.19 5.71 25.65
CA PRO A 405 -17.15 6.97 24.90
C PRO A 405 -15.73 7.46 24.57
N ASP A 406 -14.71 6.97 25.28
CA ASP A 406 -13.31 7.31 25.07
C ASP A 406 -12.63 6.42 24.01
N PHE A 407 -13.39 5.52 23.37
CA PHE A 407 -12.89 4.61 22.36
C PHE A 407 -13.42 4.96 20.96
N SER A 408 -12.53 4.97 19.97
CA SER A 408 -12.91 4.88 18.56
C SER A 408 -13.06 3.42 18.17
N ILE A 409 -14.28 3.03 17.79
CA ILE A 409 -14.59 1.65 17.37
C ILE A 409 -14.25 1.49 15.90
N ILE A 410 -13.50 0.43 15.60
CA ILE A 410 -13.11 0.03 14.24
C ILE A 410 -13.79 -1.30 13.95
N GLU A 411 -14.73 -1.28 13.01
CA GLU A 411 -15.58 -2.43 12.72
C GLU A 411 -14.94 -3.36 11.69
N ASN A 412 -14.92 -4.65 12.02
CA ASN A 412 -14.42 -5.72 11.15
C ASN A 412 -13.05 -5.44 10.52
N ALA A 413 -12.20 -4.68 11.22
CA ALA A 413 -10.83 -4.39 10.84
C ALA A 413 -9.95 -4.24 12.07
N PRO A 414 -8.64 -4.49 11.98
CA PRO A 414 -7.73 -4.37 13.10
C PRO A 414 -7.44 -2.90 13.44
N ALA A 415 -7.20 -2.61 14.72
CA ALA A 415 -6.86 -1.27 15.19
C ALA A 415 -5.55 -0.74 14.56
N ALA A 416 -4.61 -1.63 14.22
CA ALA A 416 -3.39 -1.27 13.48
C ALA A 416 -3.64 -0.77 12.04
N SER A 417 -4.86 -0.91 11.50
CA SER A 417 -5.23 -0.35 10.19
C SER A 417 -5.28 1.18 10.17
N VAL A 418 -5.45 1.81 11.35
CA VAL A 418 -5.48 3.27 11.46
C VAL A 418 -4.11 3.84 11.13
N SER A 419 -4.06 4.82 10.21
CA SER A 419 -2.80 5.43 9.81
C SER A 419 -2.15 6.19 10.97
N MET A 420 -0.81 6.28 10.97
CA MET A 420 -0.08 7.04 11.98
C MET A 420 -0.55 8.50 12.04
N ILE A 421 -0.82 9.12 10.90
CA ILE A 421 -1.34 10.49 10.83
C ILE A 421 -2.72 10.59 11.50
N GLN A 422 -3.63 9.65 11.22
CA GLN A 422 -4.96 9.62 11.82
C GLN A 422 -4.88 9.45 13.34
N GLN A 423 -4.00 8.56 13.82
CA GLN A 423 -3.77 8.38 15.25
C GLN A 423 -3.35 9.69 15.93
N TYR A 424 -2.42 10.42 15.33
CA TYR A 424 -2.01 11.73 15.85
C TYR A 424 -3.15 12.75 15.79
N MET A 425 -3.97 12.73 14.75
CA MET A 425 -5.13 13.63 14.62
C MET A 425 -6.19 13.35 15.68
N ASP A 426 -6.49 12.08 15.93
CA ASP A 426 -7.51 11.68 16.90
C ASP A 426 -7.07 12.02 18.33
N ILE A 427 -5.77 11.87 18.64
CA ILE A 427 -5.22 12.21 19.95
C ILE A 427 -5.14 13.72 20.16
N TYR A 428 -4.71 14.48 19.16
CA TYR A 428 -4.37 15.90 19.35
C TYR A 428 -5.30 16.89 18.68
N GLY A 429 -6.15 16.44 17.75
CA GLY A 429 -7.10 17.32 17.05
C GLY A 429 -8.09 18.03 17.97
N HIS A 430 -8.28 17.54 19.19
CA HIS A 430 -9.11 18.15 20.23
C HIS A 430 -8.33 19.10 21.16
N LEU A 431 -7.00 19.00 21.21
CA LEU A 431 -6.17 19.71 22.20
C LEU A 431 -5.50 20.96 21.66
N LEU A 432 -5.36 21.07 20.36
CA LEU A 432 -4.68 22.21 19.76
C LEU A 432 -5.71 23.29 19.40
N PRO A 433 -5.72 24.39 20.15
CA PRO A 433 -6.57 25.51 19.76
C PRO A 433 -6.06 26.08 18.42
N SER A 434 -6.89 25.97 17.39
CA SER A 434 -6.90 26.78 16.15
C SER A 434 -5.56 27.09 15.43
N SER A 435 -4.40 26.65 15.92
CA SER A 435 -3.10 26.95 15.33
C SER A 435 -2.51 25.76 14.60
N ALA A 436 -2.03 25.98 13.42
CA ALA A 436 -1.09 25.23 12.59
C ALA A 436 -1.29 23.71 12.38
N ILE A 437 -1.46 22.86 13.41
CA ILE A 437 -1.56 21.40 13.22
C ILE A 437 -2.90 20.95 12.61
N PRO A 438 -4.08 21.51 13.00
CA PRO A 438 -5.31 21.25 12.26
C PRO A 438 -5.29 21.75 10.80
N GLN A 439 -4.44 22.73 10.47
CA GLN A 439 -4.25 23.18 9.09
C GLN A 439 -3.34 22.25 8.29
N LEU A 440 -2.37 21.64 8.94
CA LEU A 440 -1.50 20.60 8.37
C LEU A 440 -2.30 19.36 8.00
N PHE A 441 -3.23 18.99 8.84
CA PHE A 441 -4.03 17.77 8.76
C PHE A 441 -5.51 18.09 8.56
N SER A 442 -5.86 19.07 7.72
CA SER A 442 -7.25 19.31 7.31
C SER A 442 -7.82 18.15 6.48
N ILE A 443 -7.40 16.95 6.84
CA ILE A 443 -8.09 15.72 6.50
C ILE A 443 -9.49 15.91 7.09
N ARG A 444 -10.50 16.00 6.25
CA ARG A 444 -11.89 15.75 6.68
C ARG A 444 -11.80 14.61 7.68
N ARG A 445 -12.46 14.77 8.83
CA ARG A 445 -12.82 13.63 9.68
C ARG A 445 -13.54 12.63 8.76
N CYS A 446 -12.77 11.83 8.06
CA CYS A 446 -13.20 10.51 7.79
C CYS A 446 -13.17 9.88 9.17
N HIS A 447 -14.28 10.00 9.90
CA HIS A 447 -14.57 8.96 10.84
C HIS A 447 -14.30 7.70 10.05
N SER A 448 -13.28 6.96 10.42
CA SER A 448 -13.11 5.59 9.98
C SER A 448 -14.03 4.67 10.79
N THR A 449 -15.24 5.11 11.07
CA THR A 449 -16.32 4.20 10.86
C THR A 449 -16.14 3.85 9.39
N MET A 450 -15.81 2.62 9.07
CA MET A 450 -16.11 2.05 7.78
C MET A 450 -17.65 1.98 7.67
N ILE A 451 -18.30 3.13 7.79
CA ILE A 451 -19.52 3.40 7.07
C ILE A 451 -19.03 3.24 5.64
N GLU A 452 -19.54 2.23 4.96
CA GLU A 452 -19.39 2.05 3.54
C GLU A 452 -19.34 3.43 2.91
N THR A 453 -18.12 3.96 2.74
CA THR A 453 -17.93 5.18 1.98
C THR A 453 -18.46 4.80 0.63
N ALA A 454 -19.49 5.50 0.15
CA ALA A 454 -20.10 5.20 -1.12
C ALA A 454 -18.99 4.97 -2.13
N ARG A 455 -18.80 3.71 -2.51
CA ARG A 455 -17.75 3.33 -3.45
C ARG A 455 -18.22 3.81 -4.81
N CYS A 456 -17.42 4.64 -5.47
CA CYS A 456 -17.70 5.10 -6.81
C CYS A 456 -17.01 4.17 -7.79
N PHE A 457 -17.77 3.35 -8.50
CA PHE A 457 -17.30 2.69 -9.69
C PHE A 457 -17.58 3.63 -10.88
N SER A 458 -16.57 4.33 -11.33
CA SER A 458 -16.66 5.17 -12.52
C SER A 458 -15.60 4.78 -13.54
N PHE A 459 -16.00 4.74 -14.79
CA PHE A 459 -15.09 4.45 -15.88
C PHE A 459 -15.21 5.53 -16.98
N PRO A 460 -14.11 6.18 -17.39
CA PRO A 460 -14.14 7.33 -18.28
C PRO A 460 -14.18 6.95 -19.77
N ALA A 461 -14.76 5.81 -20.15
CA ALA A 461 -14.80 5.39 -21.54
C ALA A 461 -16.20 4.95 -22.00
N GLU A 462 -16.50 5.25 -23.25
CA GLU A 462 -17.57 4.59 -24.01
C GLU A 462 -16.97 3.39 -24.73
N ILE A 463 -17.49 2.18 -24.48
CA ILE A 463 -16.98 0.93 -25.07
C ILE A 463 -17.98 0.39 -26.07
N TYR A 464 -17.59 0.35 -27.35
CA TYR A 464 -18.34 -0.29 -28.42
C TYR A 464 -17.69 -1.61 -28.76
N TYR A 465 -18.46 -2.71 -28.67
CA TYR A 465 -17.99 -4.08 -28.94
C TYR A 465 -19.08 -4.93 -29.60
N GLY A 466 -18.73 -6.12 -30.13
CA GLY A 466 -19.65 -7.02 -30.83
C GLY A 466 -19.60 -6.85 -32.33
N GLN A 467 -20.73 -7.01 -32.99
CA GLN A 467 -20.79 -6.97 -34.46
C GLN A 467 -20.69 -5.55 -35.01
N ASN A 468 -19.73 -5.31 -35.90
CA ASN A 468 -19.50 -4.03 -36.60
C ASN A 468 -19.41 -2.80 -35.69
N PRO A 469 -18.58 -2.82 -34.60
CA PRO A 469 -18.53 -1.72 -33.67
C PRO A 469 -18.00 -0.41 -34.29
N LEU A 470 -17.29 -0.51 -35.43
CA LEU A 470 -16.80 0.64 -36.19
C LEU A 470 -17.93 1.53 -36.74
N GLU A 471 -19.13 0.97 -36.99
CA GLU A 471 -20.27 1.75 -37.48
C GLU A 471 -20.77 2.76 -36.42
N GLN A 472 -20.47 2.53 -35.14
CA GLN A 472 -20.82 3.41 -34.01
C GLN A 472 -19.90 4.63 -33.88
N LEU A 473 -18.81 4.67 -34.68
CA LEU A 473 -17.90 5.80 -34.67
C LEU A 473 -18.65 7.09 -35.01
N LYS A 474 -18.58 8.10 -34.13
CA LYS A 474 -19.11 9.44 -34.31
C LYS A 474 -17.97 10.44 -34.26
N LEU A 475 -17.84 11.25 -35.31
CA LEU A 475 -16.98 12.43 -35.33
C LEU A 475 -17.89 13.67 -35.29
N TYR A 476 -17.44 14.71 -34.61
CA TYR A 476 -18.20 15.95 -34.46
C TYR A 476 -17.84 16.93 -35.60
N GLU A 477 -18.75 17.83 -35.93
CA GLU A 477 -18.60 18.78 -37.03
C GLU A 477 -17.44 19.78 -36.86
N HIS A 478 -16.95 19.94 -35.64
CA HIS A 478 -15.83 20.83 -35.29
C HIS A 478 -14.48 20.10 -35.22
N GLU A 479 -14.42 18.81 -35.52
CA GLU A 479 -13.19 18.00 -35.48
C GLU A 479 -12.59 17.99 -36.91
N ASP A 480 -11.93 19.10 -37.27
CA ASP A 480 -11.39 19.26 -38.63
C ASP A 480 -10.01 18.64 -38.80
N HIS A 481 -9.23 18.55 -37.74
CA HIS A 481 -7.87 18.02 -37.72
C HIS A 481 -7.76 16.70 -36.97
N LEU A 482 -7.67 15.57 -37.73
CA LEU A 482 -7.52 14.23 -37.17
C LEU A 482 -6.07 13.77 -37.27
N LEU A 483 -5.56 13.17 -36.18
CA LEU A 483 -4.28 12.48 -36.16
C LEU A 483 -4.51 10.97 -35.98
N PHE A 484 -4.08 10.18 -36.98
CA PHE A 484 -4.09 8.73 -36.90
C PHE A 484 -2.73 8.24 -36.38
N LEU A 485 -2.74 7.47 -35.32
CA LEU A 485 -1.61 6.71 -34.81
C LEU A 485 -1.72 5.27 -35.28
N GLN A 486 -0.79 4.84 -36.13
CA GLN A 486 -0.77 3.48 -36.70
C GLN A 486 0.39 2.67 -36.12
N CYS A 487 0.07 1.50 -35.51
CA CYS A 487 1.07 0.51 -35.12
C CYS A 487 1.49 -0.37 -36.29
N PRO A 488 2.78 -0.69 -36.45
CA PRO A 488 3.28 -1.57 -37.52
C PRO A 488 2.77 -3.01 -37.42
N ALA A 489 2.25 -3.43 -36.26
CA ALA A 489 1.66 -4.75 -36.07
C ALA A 489 0.41 -5.01 -36.98
N PHE A 490 -0.22 -3.93 -37.51
CA PHE A 490 -1.35 -4.03 -38.41
C PHE A 490 -0.91 -3.79 -39.86
N SER A 491 -1.42 -4.63 -40.78
CA SER A 491 -1.10 -4.43 -42.18
C SER A 491 -1.59 -3.06 -42.68
N GLU A 492 -0.80 -2.40 -43.51
CA GLU A 492 -1.15 -1.08 -44.06
C GLU A 492 -2.50 -1.12 -44.78
N SER A 493 -2.83 -2.25 -45.42
CA SER A 493 -4.11 -2.46 -46.09
C SER A 493 -5.31 -2.47 -45.16
N ALA A 494 -5.15 -2.98 -43.92
CA ALA A 494 -6.22 -3.01 -42.94
C ALA A 494 -6.52 -1.61 -42.44
N VAL A 495 -5.47 -0.87 -42.09
CA VAL A 495 -5.60 0.51 -41.61
C VAL A 495 -6.18 1.41 -42.69
N GLN A 496 -5.71 1.29 -43.92
CA GLN A 496 -6.27 2.02 -45.08
C GLN A 496 -7.75 1.67 -45.34
N THR A 497 -8.16 0.45 -45.04
CA THR A 497 -9.57 0.06 -45.14
C THR A 497 -10.43 0.77 -44.11
N VAL A 498 -9.94 0.88 -42.85
CA VAL A 498 -10.61 1.63 -41.78
C VAL A 498 -10.69 3.12 -42.14
N ILE A 499 -9.57 3.71 -42.56
CA ILE A 499 -9.52 5.13 -42.96
C ILE A 499 -10.49 5.41 -44.12
N LYS A 500 -10.52 4.55 -45.10
CA LYS A 500 -11.49 4.68 -46.24
C LYS A 500 -12.94 4.61 -45.77
N ARG A 501 -13.29 3.72 -44.84
CA ARG A 501 -14.64 3.67 -44.25
C ARG A 501 -14.97 4.95 -43.48
N ILE A 502 -14.03 5.50 -42.75
CA ILE A 502 -14.20 6.77 -42.03
C ILE A 502 -14.39 7.92 -43.04
N GLN A 503 -13.57 8.00 -44.08
CA GLN A 503 -13.70 9.01 -45.14
C GLN A 503 -15.01 8.90 -45.93
N GLN A 504 -15.52 7.69 -46.15
CA GLN A 504 -16.83 7.51 -46.79
C GLN A 504 -17.97 8.08 -45.96
N LYS A 505 -17.87 7.99 -44.66
CA LYS A 505 -18.86 8.53 -43.72
C LYS A 505 -18.68 10.04 -43.48
N TYR A 506 -17.43 10.54 -43.52
CA TYR A 506 -17.04 11.90 -43.24
C TYR A 506 -16.10 12.45 -44.35
N PRO A 507 -16.59 12.88 -45.50
CA PRO A 507 -15.76 13.14 -46.69
C PRO A 507 -14.91 14.42 -46.62
N PHE A 508 -15.12 15.31 -45.67
CA PHE A 508 -14.44 16.61 -45.61
C PHE A 508 -13.31 16.68 -44.57
N ILE A 509 -12.91 15.55 -43.94
CA ILE A 509 -11.95 15.53 -42.88
C ILE A 509 -10.51 15.61 -43.41
N GLN A 510 -9.71 16.49 -42.85
CA GLN A 510 -8.26 16.49 -43.00
C GLN A 510 -7.63 15.55 -41.98
N TYR A 511 -6.69 14.72 -42.38
CA TYR A 511 -6.02 13.81 -41.48
C TYR A 511 -4.52 13.70 -41.74
N GLU A 512 -3.76 13.51 -40.66
CA GLU A 512 -2.37 13.11 -40.70
C GLU A 512 -2.24 11.69 -40.19
N CYS A 513 -1.32 10.90 -40.72
CA CYS A 513 -1.08 9.55 -40.31
C CYS A 513 0.36 9.41 -39.83
N LEU A 514 0.55 9.18 -38.54
CA LEU A 514 1.83 8.93 -37.94
C LEU A 514 2.05 7.42 -37.79
N LYS A 515 3.03 6.90 -38.55
CA LYS A 515 3.40 5.49 -38.46
C LYS A 515 4.45 5.33 -37.39
N LEU A 516 4.17 4.48 -36.40
CA LEU A 516 5.16 4.09 -35.40
C LEU A 516 6.17 3.14 -36.09
N ALA A 517 7.46 3.31 -35.82
CA ALA A 517 8.51 2.51 -36.49
C ALA A 517 8.38 1.03 -36.13
N PRO A 518 8.61 0.12 -37.09
CA PRO A 518 8.61 -1.30 -36.83
C PRO A 518 9.88 -1.66 -36.08
N ASP A 519 9.79 -2.21 -34.91
CA ASP A 519 10.86 -3.04 -34.37
C ASP A 519 10.27 -4.30 -33.75
N ASP A 520 10.66 -5.46 -34.29
CA ASP A 520 10.22 -6.79 -33.87
C ASP A 520 10.80 -7.21 -32.52
N SER A 521 11.68 -6.41 -31.97
CA SER A 521 12.35 -6.68 -30.72
C SER A 521 11.80 -5.82 -29.60
N GLN A 522 10.91 -6.37 -28.85
CA GLN A 522 10.73 -6.02 -27.44
C GLN A 522 10.19 -4.60 -27.14
N ILE A 523 9.08 -4.59 -26.44
CA ILE A 523 8.47 -3.42 -25.80
C ILE A 523 9.50 -2.54 -25.05
N THR A 524 10.56 -3.15 -24.49
CA THR A 524 11.68 -2.49 -23.82
C THR A 524 12.46 -1.54 -24.73
N ASP A 525 12.80 -1.93 -25.96
CA ASP A 525 13.58 -1.06 -26.86
C ASP A 525 12.74 0.13 -27.36
N PHE A 526 11.42 -0.07 -27.46
CA PHE A 526 10.49 0.96 -27.85
C PHE A 526 10.19 1.97 -26.70
N LEU A 527 10.05 1.48 -25.47
CA LEU A 527 9.84 2.32 -24.29
C LEU A 527 11.12 3.05 -23.84
N CYS A 528 12.29 2.53 -24.21
CA CYS A 528 13.57 3.21 -24.00
C CYS A 528 13.77 4.44 -24.87
N GLN A 529 13.02 4.57 -25.98
CA GLN A 529 13.16 5.70 -26.88
C GLN A 529 12.33 6.91 -26.45
N HIS A 530 12.79 7.62 -25.41
CA HIS A 530 12.32 8.99 -25.14
C HIS A 530 12.47 9.93 -26.36
N SER A 531 13.13 9.49 -27.43
CA SER A 531 13.37 10.22 -28.66
C SER A 531 12.28 10.06 -29.73
N LEU A 532 11.23 9.27 -29.49
CA LEU A 532 10.17 9.05 -30.50
C LEU A 532 9.43 10.33 -30.89
N PHE A 533 9.32 11.26 -29.95
CA PHE A 533 8.73 12.57 -30.19
C PHE A 533 9.62 13.64 -29.54
N PRO A 534 10.73 14.02 -30.17
CA PRO A 534 11.59 15.11 -29.65
C PRO A 534 10.82 16.42 -29.56
N GLU A 535 9.90 16.65 -30.50
CA GLU A 535 8.92 17.74 -30.47
C GLU A 535 7.51 17.15 -30.39
N LEU A 536 6.69 17.68 -29.47
CA LEU A 536 5.30 17.28 -29.34
C LEU A 536 4.56 17.75 -30.60
N PRO A 537 3.86 16.87 -31.37
CA PRO A 537 3.04 17.30 -32.49
C PRO A 537 2.01 18.34 -32.02
N ALA A 538 1.60 19.23 -32.92
CA ALA A 538 0.49 20.13 -32.59
C ALA A 538 -0.72 19.29 -32.16
N ALA A 539 -1.41 19.73 -31.10
CA ALA A 539 -2.55 18.96 -30.57
C ALA A 539 -3.65 18.91 -31.63
N PRO A 540 -4.05 17.70 -32.10
CA PRO A 540 -5.17 17.55 -33.02
C PRO A 540 -6.49 17.76 -32.28
N ASP A 541 -7.58 17.95 -33.03
CA ASP A 541 -8.92 17.96 -32.45
C ASP A 541 -9.33 16.58 -31.97
N CYS A 542 -8.95 15.54 -32.71
CA CYS A 542 -9.20 14.14 -32.38
C CYS A 542 -7.99 13.26 -32.72
N LEU A 543 -7.57 12.47 -31.76
CA LEU A 543 -6.53 11.46 -31.87
C LEU A 543 -7.18 10.08 -32.04
N ILE A 544 -6.96 9.45 -33.19
CA ILE A 544 -7.48 8.11 -33.49
C ILE A 544 -6.33 7.12 -33.53
N VAL A 545 -6.38 6.14 -32.63
CA VAL A 545 -5.36 5.11 -32.48
C VAL A 545 -5.85 3.80 -33.10
N ILE A 546 -5.07 3.24 -34.02
CA ILE A 546 -5.36 1.92 -34.61
C ILE A 546 -4.17 1.02 -34.31
N GLY A 547 -4.32 0.11 -33.37
CA GLY A 547 -3.18 -0.67 -32.95
C GLY A 547 -3.42 -1.64 -31.81
N ASP A 548 -2.33 -2.18 -31.31
CA ASP A 548 -2.28 -3.10 -30.16
C ASP A 548 -1.98 -2.40 -28.83
N SER A 549 -1.66 -3.18 -27.82
CA SER A 549 -1.28 -2.67 -26.49
C SER A 549 -0.13 -1.64 -26.56
N THR A 550 0.84 -1.85 -27.45
CA THR A 550 1.97 -0.93 -27.63
C THR A 550 1.51 0.44 -28.11
N ALA A 551 0.66 0.48 -29.15
CA ALA A 551 0.09 1.74 -29.64
C ALA A 551 -0.72 2.46 -28.57
N VAL A 552 -1.47 1.71 -27.76
CA VAL A 552 -2.25 2.25 -26.66
C VAL A 552 -1.34 2.87 -25.57
N HIS A 553 -0.26 2.20 -25.19
CA HIS A 553 0.68 2.73 -24.19
C HIS A 553 1.37 4.01 -24.67
N ILE A 554 1.79 4.06 -25.94
CA ILE A 554 2.36 5.27 -26.54
C ILE A 554 1.35 6.40 -26.54
N THR A 555 0.11 6.10 -26.85
CA THR A 555 -0.97 7.09 -26.83
C THR A 555 -1.16 7.68 -25.43
N LYS A 556 -1.15 6.84 -24.40
CA LYS A 556 -1.23 7.31 -23.00
C LYS A 556 -0.05 8.21 -22.63
N MET A 557 1.14 7.86 -23.07
CA MET A 557 2.33 8.72 -22.89
C MET A 557 2.16 10.08 -23.60
N LEU A 558 1.66 10.09 -24.83
CA LEU A 558 1.39 11.34 -25.56
C LEU A 558 0.31 12.18 -24.87
N MET A 559 -0.79 11.56 -24.45
CA MET A 559 -1.86 12.27 -23.72
C MET A 559 -1.37 12.88 -22.43
N THR A 560 -0.50 12.19 -21.70
CA THR A 560 0.13 12.72 -20.47
C THR A 560 1.01 13.94 -20.78
N ARG A 561 1.76 13.92 -21.89
CA ARG A 561 2.55 15.08 -22.35
C ARG A 561 1.68 16.27 -22.76
N TYR A 562 0.56 16.03 -23.46
CA TYR A 562 -0.40 17.09 -23.78
C TYR A 562 -1.02 17.69 -22.52
N GLN A 563 -1.32 16.89 -21.52
CA GLN A 563 -1.82 17.38 -20.23
C GLN A 563 -0.80 18.26 -19.48
N GLN A 564 0.48 17.98 -19.62
CA GLN A 564 1.57 18.75 -19.00
C GLN A 564 1.89 20.06 -19.74
N SER A 565 1.62 20.12 -21.06
CA SER A 565 1.79 21.34 -21.85
C SER A 565 0.60 22.28 -21.65
N ALA A 566 0.77 23.29 -20.80
CA ALA A 566 -0.30 24.21 -20.36
C ALA A 566 -1.00 25.07 -21.45
N SER A 567 -0.77 24.82 -22.73
CA SER A 567 -1.19 25.72 -23.83
C SER A 567 -2.19 25.16 -24.83
N SER A 568 -2.64 23.89 -24.69
CA SER A 568 -3.56 23.32 -25.69
C SER A 568 -4.75 22.58 -25.03
N SER A 569 -5.92 22.68 -25.65
CA SER A 569 -7.06 21.82 -25.37
C SER A 569 -6.65 20.35 -25.60
N LEU A 570 -7.03 19.46 -24.67
CA LEU A 570 -6.77 18.03 -24.82
C LEU A 570 -7.54 17.48 -26.04
N PRO A 571 -6.89 16.72 -26.93
CA PRO A 571 -7.57 16.09 -28.03
C PRO A 571 -8.59 15.04 -27.55
N ARG A 572 -9.70 14.90 -28.25
CA ARG A 572 -10.59 13.76 -28.04
C ARG A 572 -9.87 12.48 -28.47
N LEU A 573 -10.00 11.41 -27.70
CA LEU A 573 -9.29 10.16 -27.93
C LEU A 573 -10.25 9.04 -28.36
N ILE A 574 -9.93 8.39 -29.47
CA ILE A 574 -10.63 7.20 -29.96
C ILE A 574 -9.60 6.09 -30.14
N ILE A 575 -9.79 4.97 -29.46
CA ILE A 575 -8.91 3.80 -29.52
C ILE A 575 -9.64 2.69 -30.27
N MET A 576 -9.07 2.24 -31.37
CA MET A 576 -9.57 1.11 -32.17
C MET A 576 -8.59 -0.05 -32.01
N THR A 577 -9.03 -1.11 -31.36
CA THR A 577 -8.14 -2.23 -31.03
C THR A 577 -8.91 -3.54 -30.82
N SER A 578 -8.17 -4.61 -30.51
CA SER A 578 -8.70 -5.91 -30.11
C SER A 578 -7.90 -6.48 -28.95
N ASP A 579 -8.40 -7.52 -28.33
CA ASP A 579 -7.70 -8.36 -27.33
C ASP A 579 -6.93 -7.56 -26.26
N ALA A 580 -5.60 -7.77 -26.20
CA ALA A 580 -4.72 -7.10 -25.26
C ALA A 580 -4.70 -5.56 -25.37
N GLY A 581 -5.00 -5.03 -26.58
CA GLY A 581 -5.16 -3.59 -26.74
C GLY A 581 -6.38 -3.08 -25.99
N CYS A 582 -7.48 -3.86 -25.92
CA CYS A 582 -8.64 -3.54 -25.10
C CYS A 582 -8.28 -3.50 -23.62
N HIS A 583 -7.57 -4.53 -23.13
CA HIS A 583 -7.09 -4.57 -21.75
C HIS A 583 -6.22 -3.36 -21.44
N ALA A 584 -5.19 -3.10 -22.25
CA ALA A 584 -4.28 -1.98 -22.06
C ALA A 584 -4.98 -0.61 -22.10
N ALA A 585 -6.03 -0.43 -22.95
CA ALA A 585 -6.77 0.81 -23.03
C ALA A 585 -7.47 1.17 -21.71
N LEU A 586 -7.95 0.15 -21.01
CA LEU A 586 -8.74 0.29 -19.79
C LEU A 586 -7.90 0.51 -18.54
N LEU A 587 -6.61 0.16 -18.55
CA LEU A 587 -5.71 0.38 -17.41
C LEU A 587 -5.44 1.88 -17.20
N PRO A 588 -5.41 2.40 -15.96
CA PRO A 588 -5.15 3.83 -15.69
C PRO A 588 -3.66 4.19 -15.66
N PHE A 589 -2.80 3.39 -16.26
CA PHE A 589 -1.34 3.56 -16.29
C PHE A 589 -0.74 3.03 -17.60
N TYR A 590 0.52 3.36 -17.81
CA TYR A 590 1.36 2.84 -18.89
C TYR A 590 2.77 2.55 -18.38
N PRO A 591 3.46 1.53 -18.93
CA PRO A 591 4.82 1.22 -18.51
C PRO A 591 5.80 2.29 -18.99
N HIS A 592 6.69 2.71 -18.09
CA HIS A 592 7.76 3.67 -18.34
C HIS A 592 9.10 3.05 -17.99
N TYR A 593 10.05 3.09 -18.92
CA TYR A 593 11.39 2.59 -18.70
C TYR A 593 12.35 3.73 -18.35
N ASP A 594 12.99 3.62 -17.20
CA ASP A 594 14.08 4.49 -16.79
C ASP A 594 15.43 3.87 -17.16
N SER A 595 16.10 4.47 -18.11
CA SER A 595 17.41 4.01 -18.59
C SER A 595 18.53 4.18 -17.57
N CYS A 596 18.39 5.10 -16.61
CA CYS A 596 19.40 5.35 -15.58
C CYS A 596 19.40 4.24 -14.51
N SER A 597 18.23 3.80 -14.11
CA SER A 597 18.06 2.76 -13.08
C SER A 597 17.86 1.35 -13.67
N ASN A 598 17.73 1.22 -14.99
CA ASN A 598 17.34 -0.03 -15.70
C ASN A 598 16.06 -0.65 -15.12
N ARG A 599 15.06 0.19 -14.85
CA ARG A 599 13.78 -0.23 -14.26
C ARG A 599 12.60 0.12 -15.16
N LEU A 600 11.64 -0.77 -15.19
CA LEU A 600 10.32 -0.54 -15.76
C LEU A 600 9.35 -0.25 -14.60
N THR A 601 8.63 0.85 -14.67
CA THR A 601 7.66 1.29 -13.67
C THR A 601 6.37 1.73 -14.36
N ASP A 602 5.25 1.64 -13.66
CA ASP A 602 3.98 2.09 -14.19
C ASP A 602 3.73 3.56 -13.86
N MET A 603 3.51 4.37 -14.90
CA MET A 603 3.17 5.77 -14.77
C MET A 603 1.66 5.95 -14.82
N SER A 604 1.10 6.66 -13.85
CA SER A 604 -0.33 6.96 -13.83
C SER A 604 -0.74 7.82 -15.02
N CYS A 605 -1.80 7.43 -15.71
CA CYS A 605 -2.41 8.17 -16.80
C CYS A 605 -3.93 8.11 -16.66
N ARG A 606 -4.54 9.17 -16.13
CA ARG A 606 -5.98 9.29 -16.05
C ARG A 606 -6.49 9.98 -17.32
N LEU A 607 -6.97 9.20 -18.27
CA LEU A 607 -7.71 9.72 -19.42
C LEU A 607 -9.06 10.25 -18.94
N SER A 608 -9.37 11.51 -19.25
CA SER A 608 -10.60 12.17 -18.78
C SER A 608 -11.87 11.60 -19.44
N HIS A 609 -11.78 11.29 -20.74
CA HIS A 609 -12.87 10.67 -21.53
C HIS A 609 -12.31 10.13 -22.83
N PHE A 610 -12.63 8.89 -23.19
CA PHE A 610 -12.24 8.32 -24.47
C PHE A 610 -13.28 7.33 -25.01
N THR A 611 -13.22 7.06 -26.30
CA THR A 611 -14.06 6.05 -26.95
C THR A 611 -13.20 4.83 -27.31
N LEU A 612 -13.58 3.65 -26.83
CA LEU A 612 -12.95 2.37 -27.19
C LEU A 612 -13.83 1.64 -28.21
N ILE A 613 -13.30 1.39 -29.39
CA ILE A 613 -13.91 0.56 -30.41
C ILE A 613 -13.18 -0.77 -30.42
N ALA A 614 -13.78 -1.76 -29.79
CA ALA A 614 -13.24 -3.09 -29.64
C ALA A 614 -13.78 -3.99 -30.80
N ASP A 615 -12.96 -4.21 -31.81
CA ASP A 615 -13.32 -4.99 -32.99
C ASP A 615 -12.45 -6.25 -33.09
N SER A 616 -13.05 -7.43 -32.91
CA SER A 616 -12.36 -8.72 -32.94
C SER A 616 -11.73 -9.01 -34.32
N HIS A 617 -12.17 -8.36 -35.39
CA HIS A 617 -11.56 -8.50 -36.71
C HIS A 617 -10.11 -8.01 -36.77
N PHE A 618 -9.70 -7.09 -35.88
CA PHE A 618 -8.29 -6.70 -35.80
C PHE A 618 -7.38 -7.82 -35.31
N SER A 619 -7.89 -8.84 -34.63
CA SER A 619 -7.13 -10.02 -34.18
C SER A 619 -6.60 -10.87 -35.31
N PHE A 620 -7.23 -10.84 -36.49
CA PHE A 620 -6.78 -11.59 -37.66
C PHE A 620 -5.44 -11.10 -38.25
N PHE A 621 -5.01 -9.91 -37.89
CA PHE A 621 -3.76 -9.33 -38.39
C PHE A 621 -2.55 -9.67 -37.48
N ARG A 622 -2.74 -10.45 -36.42
CA ARG A 622 -1.69 -10.84 -35.49
C ARG A 622 -1.32 -12.31 -35.59
N SER A 623 -0.09 -12.65 -35.20
CA SER A 623 0.28 -14.06 -35.01
C SER A 623 -0.50 -14.68 -33.86
N HIS A 624 -0.88 -15.94 -33.99
CA HIS A 624 -1.60 -16.67 -32.95
C HIS A 624 -0.84 -16.68 -31.61
N LYS A 625 0.48 -16.80 -31.66
CA LYS A 625 1.33 -16.81 -30.48
C LYS A 625 1.22 -15.51 -29.70
N HIS A 626 1.21 -14.36 -30.39
CA HIS A 626 1.04 -13.06 -29.74
C HIS A 626 -0.35 -12.88 -29.13
N LEU A 627 -1.39 -13.31 -29.84
CA LEU A 627 -2.76 -13.25 -29.34
C LEU A 627 -2.90 -14.05 -28.05
N ILE A 628 -2.44 -15.31 -28.05
CA ILE A 628 -2.55 -16.19 -26.90
C ILE A 628 -1.74 -15.65 -25.72
N SER A 629 -0.48 -15.25 -25.96
CA SER A 629 0.38 -14.66 -24.94
C SER A 629 -0.28 -13.42 -24.30
N ALA A 630 -0.92 -12.59 -25.10
CA ALA A 630 -1.63 -11.41 -24.66
C ALA A 630 -2.90 -11.73 -23.82
N CYS A 631 -3.66 -12.74 -24.26
CA CYS A 631 -4.80 -13.23 -23.49
C CYS A 631 -4.37 -13.85 -22.14
N MET A 632 -3.27 -14.60 -22.14
CA MET A 632 -2.71 -15.17 -20.92
C MET A 632 -2.24 -14.07 -19.94
N ALA A 633 -1.63 -13.00 -20.45
CA ALA A 633 -1.25 -11.86 -19.62
C ALA A 633 -2.47 -11.16 -18.99
N ALA A 634 -3.51 -10.90 -19.79
CA ALA A 634 -4.76 -10.34 -19.26
C ALA A 634 -5.45 -11.27 -18.25
N MET A 635 -5.32 -12.59 -18.40
CA MET A 635 -5.80 -13.58 -17.44
C MET A 635 -4.98 -13.54 -16.13
N ALA A 636 -3.64 -13.36 -16.22
CA ALA A 636 -2.78 -13.21 -15.06
C ALA A 636 -3.18 -11.98 -14.23
N ASP A 637 -3.40 -10.86 -14.90
CA ASP A 637 -3.84 -9.62 -14.25
C ASP A 637 -5.24 -9.79 -13.61
N ALA A 638 -6.16 -10.55 -14.25
CA ALA A 638 -7.45 -10.88 -13.64
C ALA A 638 -7.32 -11.76 -12.39
N PHE A 639 -6.39 -12.74 -12.38
CA PHE A 639 -6.08 -13.52 -11.18
C PHE A 639 -5.51 -12.64 -10.07
N ASP A 640 -4.58 -11.76 -10.39
CA ASP A 640 -4.02 -10.82 -9.41
C ASP A 640 -5.10 -9.90 -8.83
N SER A 641 -5.98 -9.35 -9.67
CA SER A 641 -7.10 -8.53 -9.24
C SER A 641 -8.00 -9.26 -8.22
N LEU A 642 -8.32 -10.53 -8.50
CA LEU A 642 -9.23 -11.32 -7.68
C LEU A 642 -8.57 -11.89 -6.41
N LEU A 643 -7.29 -12.30 -6.50
CA LEU A 643 -6.64 -13.12 -5.46
C LEU A 643 -5.61 -12.35 -4.63
N PHE A 644 -4.99 -11.34 -5.19
CA PHE A 644 -3.89 -10.62 -4.56
C PHE A 644 -4.29 -9.21 -4.11
N VAL A 645 -4.66 -8.33 -5.05
CA VAL A 645 -4.91 -6.92 -4.72
C VAL A 645 -6.21 -6.74 -3.94
N GLY A 646 -7.22 -7.54 -4.24
CA GLY A 646 -8.54 -7.42 -3.62
C GLY A 646 -9.32 -6.22 -4.16
N GLY A 647 -10.53 -6.48 -4.59
CA GLY A 647 -11.43 -5.47 -5.12
C GLY A 647 -12.71 -5.35 -4.29
N ASP A 648 -13.69 -4.71 -4.89
CA ASP A 648 -15.08 -4.75 -4.45
C ASP A 648 -15.85 -5.84 -5.21
N ASP A 649 -17.10 -6.07 -4.84
CA ASP A 649 -17.95 -7.09 -5.46
C ASP A 649 -18.07 -6.92 -6.98
N ILE A 650 -17.95 -5.69 -7.50
CA ILE A 650 -18.08 -5.38 -8.92
C ILE A 650 -16.78 -5.79 -9.66
N SER A 651 -15.63 -5.37 -9.18
CA SER A 651 -14.34 -5.73 -9.77
C SER A 651 -14.07 -7.24 -9.66
N ASP A 652 -14.44 -7.87 -8.54
CA ASP A 652 -14.33 -9.31 -8.33
C ASP A 652 -15.22 -10.09 -9.31
N ALA A 653 -16.47 -9.66 -9.54
CA ALA A 653 -17.36 -10.26 -10.53
C ALA A 653 -16.81 -10.15 -11.95
N MET A 654 -16.21 -9.00 -12.30
CA MET A 654 -15.58 -8.79 -13.62
C MET A 654 -14.33 -9.66 -13.80
N ALA A 655 -13.44 -9.70 -12.82
CA ALA A 655 -12.24 -10.54 -12.83
C ALA A 655 -12.61 -12.04 -12.92
N PHE A 656 -13.54 -12.48 -12.11
CA PHE A 656 -14.05 -13.86 -12.10
C PHE A 656 -14.62 -14.24 -13.48
N ARG A 657 -15.49 -13.40 -14.05
CA ARG A 657 -16.07 -13.65 -15.36
C ARG A 657 -15.02 -13.66 -16.47
N SER A 658 -14.05 -12.78 -16.41
CA SER A 658 -12.90 -12.75 -17.32
C SER A 658 -12.16 -14.10 -17.32
N ILE A 659 -11.78 -14.58 -16.13
CA ILE A 659 -11.07 -15.86 -15.96
C ILE A 659 -11.90 -17.02 -16.50
N GLN A 660 -13.21 -17.07 -16.21
CA GLN A 660 -14.10 -18.10 -16.75
C GLN A 660 -14.10 -18.12 -18.29
N LEU A 661 -14.18 -16.94 -18.92
CA LEU A 661 -14.15 -16.85 -20.39
C LEU A 661 -12.84 -17.36 -20.96
N PHE A 662 -11.69 -16.97 -20.37
CA PHE A 662 -10.39 -17.47 -20.82
C PHE A 662 -10.26 -18.98 -20.66
N LEU A 663 -10.65 -19.55 -19.53
CA LEU A 663 -10.54 -20.98 -19.27
C LEU A 663 -11.46 -21.85 -20.16
N VAL A 664 -12.54 -21.29 -20.68
CA VAL A 664 -13.45 -21.98 -21.62
C VAL A 664 -13.00 -21.80 -23.08
N TRP A 665 -12.68 -20.56 -23.49
CA TRP A 665 -12.52 -20.24 -24.91
C TRP A 665 -11.08 -20.34 -25.40
N LEU A 666 -10.05 -20.21 -24.55
CA LEU A 666 -8.64 -20.43 -24.98
C LEU A 666 -8.38 -21.87 -25.44
N PRO A 667 -8.81 -22.94 -24.70
CA PRO A 667 -8.63 -24.30 -25.18
C PRO A 667 -9.36 -24.54 -26.49
N LEU A 668 -10.57 -24.01 -26.66
CA LEU A 668 -11.35 -24.13 -27.88
C LEU A 668 -10.67 -23.42 -29.07
N PHE A 669 -10.07 -22.26 -28.82
CA PHE A 669 -9.31 -21.53 -29.80
C PHE A 669 -8.03 -22.28 -30.22
N LEU A 670 -7.34 -22.94 -29.28
CA LEU A 670 -6.12 -23.72 -29.53
C LEU A 670 -6.43 -25.02 -30.28
N SER A 671 -7.53 -25.69 -30.00
CA SER A 671 -7.93 -26.94 -30.61
C SER A 671 -8.54 -26.80 -32.02
N ALA A 672 -8.83 -25.56 -32.45
CA ALA A 672 -9.39 -25.31 -33.76
C ALA A 672 -8.37 -25.60 -34.86
N PRO A 673 -8.69 -26.41 -35.91
CA PRO A 673 -7.75 -26.84 -36.92
C PRO A 673 -7.14 -25.65 -37.70
N SER A 674 -5.82 -25.56 -37.68
CA SER A 674 -5.04 -24.61 -38.43
C SER A 674 -4.90 -25.12 -39.89
N GLU A 675 -5.91 -24.95 -40.71
CA GLU A 675 -5.74 -25.20 -42.13
C GLU A 675 -4.82 -24.12 -42.73
N ARG A 676 -3.65 -24.56 -43.20
CA ARG A 676 -2.68 -23.71 -43.90
C ARG A 676 -3.36 -23.14 -45.16
N GLY A 677 -3.79 -21.89 -45.09
CA GLY A 677 -4.17 -21.10 -46.26
C GLY A 677 -5.50 -20.35 -46.23
N HIS A 678 -6.44 -20.64 -45.34
CA HIS A 678 -7.67 -19.86 -45.24
C HIS A 678 -8.07 -19.63 -43.78
N GLN A 679 -7.77 -18.45 -43.27
CA GLN A 679 -8.19 -17.96 -41.96
C GLN A 679 -9.73 -17.85 -41.78
N LYS A 680 -10.52 -18.27 -42.77
CA LYS A 680 -11.97 -18.03 -42.84
C LYS A 680 -12.84 -18.97 -42.01
N ASN A 681 -12.32 -19.99 -41.35
CA ASN A 681 -13.13 -21.01 -40.69
C ASN A 681 -12.98 -21.11 -39.18
N ARG A 682 -12.34 -20.14 -38.51
CA ARG A 682 -12.41 -20.08 -37.08
C ARG A 682 -13.69 -19.37 -36.65
N PRO A 683 -14.38 -19.88 -35.60
CA PRO A 683 -15.62 -19.24 -35.17
C PRO A 683 -15.29 -17.82 -34.69
N ASP A 684 -15.82 -16.78 -35.33
CA ASP A 684 -15.73 -15.37 -34.91
C ASP A 684 -16.14 -15.23 -33.43
N ALA A 685 -17.03 -16.09 -32.96
CA ALA A 685 -17.47 -16.17 -31.59
C ALA A 685 -16.33 -16.42 -30.59
N CYS A 686 -15.30 -17.24 -30.91
CA CYS A 686 -14.16 -17.43 -29.98
C CYS A 686 -13.38 -16.13 -29.77
N LEU A 687 -13.12 -15.40 -30.84
CA LEU A 687 -12.38 -14.13 -30.76
C LEU A 687 -13.19 -13.06 -30.02
N GLU A 688 -14.50 -12.98 -30.25
CA GLU A 688 -15.37 -12.07 -29.48
C GLU A 688 -15.35 -12.36 -27.98
N HIS A 689 -15.41 -13.64 -27.61
CA HIS A 689 -15.38 -14.02 -26.19
C HIS A 689 -14.02 -13.75 -25.53
N LEU A 690 -12.90 -13.99 -26.22
CA LEU A 690 -11.57 -13.67 -25.73
C LEU A 690 -11.36 -12.16 -25.60
N GLN A 691 -11.87 -11.37 -26.55
CA GLN A 691 -11.88 -9.92 -26.48
C GLN A 691 -12.71 -9.42 -25.28
N ASN A 692 -13.91 -9.97 -25.06
CA ASN A 692 -14.73 -9.63 -23.91
C ASN A 692 -14.04 -9.98 -22.58
N ALA A 693 -13.30 -11.09 -22.55
CA ALA A 693 -12.49 -11.44 -21.37
C ALA A 693 -11.40 -10.40 -21.10
N CYS A 694 -10.70 -9.91 -22.14
CA CYS A 694 -9.71 -8.84 -22.01
C CYS A 694 -10.32 -7.51 -21.54
N ILE A 695 -11.53 -7.16 -22.02
CA ILE A 695 -12.25 -5.97 -21.56
C ILE A 695 -12.58 -6.10 -20.07
N LEU A 696 -13.16 -7.24 -19.65
CA LEU A 696 -13.53 -7.46 -18.25
C LEU A 696 -12.30 -7.46 -17.31
N SER A 697 -11.17 -8.05 -17.74
CA SER A 697 -9.91 -7.98 -17.01
C SER A 697 -9.43 -6.53 -16.85
N GLY A 698 -9.42 -5.75 -17.93
CA GLY A 698 -9.03 -4.35 -17.91
C GLY A 698 -9.91 -3.50 -16.99
N LEU A 699 -11.23 -3.72 -16.98
CA LEU A 699 -12.17 -3.05 -16.09
C LEU A 699 -11.93 -3.43 -14.63
N ALA A 700 -11.69 -4.69 -14.31
CA ALA A 700 -11.35 -5.12 -12.96
C ALA A 700 -10.06 -4.45 -12.47
N CYS A 701 -8.97 -4.54 -13.25
CA CYS A 701 -7.67 -3.98 -12.92
C CYS A 701 -7.65 -2.45 -12.88
N SER A 702 -8.57 -1.78 -13.56
CA SER A 702 -8.70 -0.31 -13.48
C SER A 702 -9.08 0.16 -12.08
N HIS A 703 -9.73 -0.70 -11.30
CA HIS A 703 -10.13 -0.46 -9.90
C HIS A 703 -9.14 -0.99 -8.89
N THR A 704 -8.64 -2.21 -9.10
CA THR A 704 -7.76 -2.88 -8.15
C THR A 704 -6.29 -2.51 -8.34
N GLY A 705 -5.89 -2.05 -9.53
CA GLY A 705 -4.48 -1.93 -9.90
C GLY A 705 -3.90 -3.25 -10.38
N LEU A 706 -2.58 -3.28 -10.58
CA LEU A 706 -1.82 -4.45 -11.03
C LEU A 706 -1.16 -5.16 -9.84
N GLY A 707 -1.02 -6.46 -9.95
CA GLY A 707 -0.54 -7.30 -8.87
C GLY A 707 0.85 -7.89 -9.08
N LEU A 708 1.08 -8.99 -8.39
CA LEU A 708 2.40 -9.63 -8.28
C LEU A 708 2.91 -10.18 -9.62
N SER A 709 2.02 -10.78 -10.45
CA SER A 709 2.41 -11.32 -11.76
C SER A 709 2.94 -10.24 -12.68
N HIS A 710 2.30 -9.09 -12.69
CA HIS A 710 2.69 -7.95 -13.51
C HIS A 710 4.06 -7.41 -13.08
N ILE A 711 4.25 -7.14 -11.79
CA ILE A 711 5.49 -6.56 -11.26
C ILE A 711 6.68 -7.51 -11.45
N LEU A 712 6.52 -8.80 -11.13
CA LEU A 712 7.58 -9.78 -11.35
C LEU A 712 7.95 -9.88 -12.83
N SER A 713 6.96 -9.88 -13.73
CA SER A 713 7.22 -9.93 -15.17
C SER A 713 7.90 -8.68 -15.69
N GLN A 714 7.62 -7.50 -15.16
CA GLN A 714 8.33 -6.25 -15.49
C GLN A 714 9.80 -6.34 -15.12
N GLN A 715 10.13 -6.77 -13.91
CA GLN A 715 11.53 -6.85 -13.45
C GLN A 715 12.31 -7.91 -14.22
N LEU A 716 11.70 -9.08 -14.48
CA LEU A 716 12.29 -10.15 -15.28
C LEU A 716 12.48 -9.74 -16.75
N CYS A 717 11.54 -9.00 -17.31
CA CYS A 717 11.62 -8.46 -18.68
C CYS A 717 12.81 -7.52 -18.83
N CYS A 718 13.00 -6.59 -17.91
CA CYS A 718 14.13 -5.67 -17.91
C CYS A 718 15.48 -6.38 -17.81
N GLU A 719 15.59 -7.37 -16.94
CA GLU A 719 16.87 -8.05 -16.68
C GLU A 719 17.25 -9.04 -17.79
N PHE A 720 16.28 -9.83 -18.28
CA PHE A 720 16.54 -10.94 -19.18
C PHE A 720 16.03 -10.73 -20.61
N ARG A 721 15.38 -9.59 -20.88
CA ARG A 721 14.83 -9.22 -22.20
C ARG A 721 13.88 -10.27 -22.78
N ILE A 722 13.04 -10.88 -21.93
CA ILE A 722 11.96 -11.78 -22.34
C ILE A 722 10.67 -10.98 -22.45
N SER A 723 9.79 -11.39 -23.38
CA SER A 723 8.46 -10.76 -23.51
C SER A 723 7.70 -10.77 -22.19
N MET A 724 7.23 -9.61 -21.76
CA MET A 724 6.50 -9.45 -20.51
C MET A 724 5.24 -10.33 -20.46
N SER A 725 4.48 -10.41 -21.54
CA SER A 725 3.28 -11.24 -21.62
C SER A 725 3.58 -12.75 -21.53
N ALA A 726 4.71 -13.19 -22.05
CA ALA A 726 5.16 -14.58 -21.90
C ALA A 726 5.59 -14.88 -20.46
N LEU A 727 6.21 -13.92 -19.77
CA LEU A 727 6.59 -14.04 -18.37
C LEU A 727 5.37 -14.05 -17.44
N GLN A 728 4.37 -13.18 -17.70
CA GLN A 728 3.11 -13.21 -16.96
C GLN A 728 2.43 -14.58 -17.09
N ALA A 729 2.35 -15.11 -18.31
CA ALA A 729 1.77 -16.44 -18.57
C ALA A 729 2.49 -17.53 -17.77
N LEU A 730 3.82 -17.55 -17.79
CA LEU A 730 4.68 -18.50 -17.07
C LEU A 730 4.52 -18.42 -15.55
N LEU A 731 4.25 -17.23 -15.01
CA LEU A 731 4.09 -17.01 -13.57
C LEU A 731 2.75 -17.53 -13.03
N ILE A 732 1.68 -17.58 -13.82
CA ILE A 732 0.33 -17.92 -13.35
C ILE A 732 0.28 -19.22 -12.54
N PRO A 733 0.77 -20.39 -13.02
CA PRO A 733 0.64 -21.63 -12.26
C PRO A 733 1.30 -21.56 -10.88
N ARG A 734 2.45 -20.92 -10.79
CA ARG A 734 3.21 -20.80 -9.53
C ARG A 734 2.55 -19.81 -8.57
N LEU A 735 2.01 -18.72 -9.09
CA LEU A 735 1.26 -17.75 -8.27
C LEU A 735 -0.06 -18.33 -7.79
N LEU A 736 -0.77 -19.13 -8.59
CA LEU A 736 -1.96 -19.85 -8.14
C LEU A 736 -1.65 -20.78 -6.96
N LEU A 737 -0.56 -21.54 -7.03
CA LEU A 737 -0.10 -22.39 -5.93
C LEU A 737 0.29 -21.56 -4.70
N TYR A 738 0.95 -20.42 -4.92
CA TYR A 738 1.33 -19.53 -3.85
C TYR A 738 0.11 -18.90 -3.17
N TYR A 739 -0.85 -18.34 -3.92
CA TYR A 739 -2.10 -17.79 -3.37
C TYR A 739 -2.99 -18.84 -2.70
N GLY A 740 -2.95 -20.09 -3.15
CA GLY A 740 -3.66 -21.21 -2.55
C GLY A 740 -2.93 -21.87 -1.40
N SER A 741 -1.71 -21.43 -1.06
CA SER A 741 -0.99 -21.92 0.11
C SER A 741 -1.53 -21.27 1.39
N ASP A 742 -1.46 -22.00 2.53
CA ASP A 742 -1.75 -21.44 3.85
C ASP A 742 -0.69 -20.43 4.32
N SER A 743 0.00 -19.77 3.38
CA SER A 743 0.97 -18.73 3.66
C SER A 743 0.28 -17.57 4.36
N THR A 744 0.67 -17.35 5.59
CA THR A 744 0.03 -16.45 6.53
C THR A 744 0.12 -14.96 6.14
N HIS A 745 1.04 -14.59 5.24
CA HIS A 745 1.20 -13.23 4.76
C HIS A 745 0.20 -12.83 3.67
N LEU A 746 -0.34 -13.80 2.94
CA LEU A 746 -1.37 -13.57 1.92
C LEU A 746 -2.80 -13.82 2.41
N SER A 747 -3.00 -14.49 3.55
CA SER A 747 -4.33 -14.55 4.17
C SER A 747 -4.86 -13.16 4.56
N GLY A 748 -4.07 -12.16 4.25
CA GLY A 748 -4.29 -10.77 4.53
C GLY A 748 -5.06 -9.96 3.48
N LYS A 749 -6.10 -10.49 2.83
CA LYS A 749 -7.26 -9.64 2.51
C LYS A 749 -7.89 -9.12 3.82
N ALA A 750 -7.11 -9.21 4.86
CA ALA A 750 -7.40 -8.92 6.24
C ALA A 750 -7.75 -7.46 6.50
N TRP A 751 -7.34 -6.55 5.63
CA TRP A 751 -7.58 -5.12 5.81
C TRP A 751 -8.79 -4.61 5.03
N THR A 752 -9.39 -5.42 4.16
CA THR A 752 -10.59 -5.06 3.38
C THR A 752 -11.81 -5.85 3.83
N VAL A 753 -12.91 -5.16 3.99
CA VAL A 753 -14.18 -5.64 4.59
C VAL A 753 -14.93 -6.69 3.78
N SER A 754 -14.54 -7.00 2.56
CA SER A 754 -15.28 -8.00 1.78
C SER A 754 -14.92 -9.42 2.21
N ALA A 755 -15.80 -10.00 3.01
CA ALA A 755 -15.78 -11.40 3.43
C ALA A 755 -15.85 -12.41 2.25
N SER A 756 -16.09 -11.95 1.03
CA SER A 756 -16.17 -12.76 -0.20
C SER A 756 -14.83 -13.30 -0.71
N ALA A 757 -13.74 -12.92 -0.08
CA ALA A 757 -12.42 -13.12 -0.61
C ALA A 757 -11.59 -14.19 0.09
N CYS A 758 -12.20 -15.23 0.58
CA CYS A 758 -11.46 -16.44 0.92
C CYS A 758 -10.94 -17.06 -0.39
N SER A 759 -9.63 -16.99 -0.61
CA SER A 759 -9.01 -17.51 -1.85
C SER A 759 -9.48 -18.94 -2.16
N ALA A 760 -9.58 -19.80 -1.15
CA ALA A 760 -10.08 -21.18 -1.30
C ALA A 760 -11.49 -21.25 -1.90
N ASP A 761 -12.39 -20.37 -1.50
CA ASP A 761 -13.77 -20.33 -2.00
C ASP A 761 -13.83 -19.84 -3.45
N ASN A 762 -13.01 -18.86 -3.82
CA ASN A 762 -12.88 -18.39 -5.19
C ASN A 762 -12.31 -19.49 -6.12
N TYR A 763 -11.32 -20.25 -5.69
CA TYR A 763 -10.81 -21.39 -6.45
C TYR A 763 -11.87 -22.47 -6.66
N LEU A 764 -12.67 -22.78 -5.64
CA LEU A 764 -13.78 -23.74 -5.75
C LEU A 764 -14.86 -23.25 -6.71
N LYS A 765 -15.23 -21.97 -6.65
CA LYS A 765 -16.18 -21.35 -7.58
C LYS A 765 -15.68 -21.39 -9.02
N MET A 766 -14.39 -21.09 -9.25
CA MET A 766 -13.79 -21.20 -10.58
C MET A 766 -13.80 -22.63 -11.12
N LEU A 767 -13.44 -23.61 -10.29
CA LEU A 767 -13.45 -25.01 -10.69
C LEU A 767 -14.85 -25.53 -10.96
N ALA A 768 -15.82 -25.20 -10.11
CA ALA A 768 -17.22 -25.59 -10.31
C ALA A 768 -17.79 -25.03 -11.63
N ALA A 769 -17.35 -23.84 -12.03
CA ALA A 769 -17.76 -23.25 -13.31
C ALA A 769 -17.18 -23.97 -14.55
N ILE A 770 -16.04 -24.66 -14.40
CA ILE A 770 -15.32 -25.32 -15.48
C ILE A 770 -15.58 -26.85 -15.46
N ASN A 771 -15.67 -27.42 -14.29
CA ASN A 771 -15.87 -28.85 -14.05
C ASN A 771 -16.92 -29.08 -12.97
N PRO A 772 -18.22 -29.18 -13.34
CA PRO A 772 -19.32 -29.39 -12.40
C PRO A 772 -19.24 -30.69 -11.59
N SER A 773 -18.39 -31.63 -11.98
CA SER A 773 -18.21 -32.94 -11.30
C SER A 773 -16.98 -33.00 -10.39
N PHE A 774 -16.46 -31.85 -9.96
CA PHE A 774 -15.34 -31.78 -9.03
C PHE A 774 -15.73 -32.40 -7.65
N ASP A 775 -14.95 -33.38 -7.18
CA ASP A 775 -15.24 -34.18 -5.98
C ASP A 775 -14.57 -33.67 -4.68
N GLY A 776 -13.84 -32.58 -4.72
CA GLY A 776 -13.20 -31.95 -3.54
C GLY A 776 -11.98 -32.69 -2.95
N ASN A 777 -11.52 -33.79 -3.55
CA ASN A 777 -10.40 -34.58 -3.01
C ASN A 777 -9.01 -33.99 -3.25
N ARG A 778 -8.87 -33.04 -4.17
CA ARG A 778 -7.61 -32.32 -4.47
C ARG A 778 -7.79 -30.83 -4.22
N ARG A 779 -6.71 -30.15 -3.88
CA ARG A 779 -6.74 -28.69 -3.73
C ARG A 779 -7.11 -28.03 -5.06
N ALA A 780 -8.05 -27.12 -5.02
CA ALA A 780 -8.54 -26.41 -6.20
C ALA A 780 -7.42 -25.64 -6.94
N ALA A 781 -6.46 -25.09 -6.19
CA ALA A 781 -5.30 -24.41 -6.73
C ALA A 781 -4.41 -25.32 -7.59
N ASP A 782 -4.18 -26.58 -7.15
CA ASP A 782 -3.36 -27.53 -7.88
C ASP A 782 -3.99 -27.88 -9.24
N ILE A 783 -5.31 -28.08 -9.28
CA ILE A 783 -6.01 -28.41 -10.51
C ILE A 783 -6.01 -27.23 -11.50
N LEU A 784 -6.20 -26.01 -11.00
CA LEU A 784 -6.14 -24.80 -11.85
C LEU A 784 -4.73 -24.59 -12.39
N ALA A 785 -3.70 -24.76 -11.56
CA ALA A 785 -2.29 -24.64 -11.99
C ALA A 785 -1.95 -25.67 -13.08
N GLU A 786 -2.32 -26.96 -12.90
CA GLU A 786 -2.13 -28.02 -13.92
C GLU A 786 -2.88 -27.69 -15.24
N LYS A 787 -4.09 -27.14 -15.13
CA LYS A 787 -4.85 -26.74 -16.33
C LYS A 787 -4.19 -25.62 -17.08
N ILE A 788 -3.62 -24.65 -16.37
CA ILE A 788 -2.88 -23.55 -16.99
C ILE A 788 -1.55 -24.04 -17.59
N ASP A 789 -0.81 -24.91 -16.89
CA ASP A 789 0.41 -25.53 -17.44
C ASP A 789 0.10 -26.27 -18.76
N THR A 790 -1.00 -27.01 -18.83
CA THR A 790 -1.44 -27.67 -20.08
C THR A 790 -1.74 -26.66 -21.19
N LEU A 791 -2.38 -25.54 -20.87
CA LEU A 791 -2.64 -24.47 -21.84
C LEU A 791 -1.35 -23.83 -22.37
N LEU A 792 -0.34 -23.65 -21.52
CA LEU A 792 0.98 -23.13 -21.91
C LEU A 792 1.69 -24.07 -22.89
N ASP A 793 1.66 -25.38 -22.62
CA ASP A 793 2.23 -26.41 -23.48
C ASP A 793 1.49 -26.46 -24.85
N ASP A 794 0.18 -26.47 -24.86
CA ASP A 794 -0.64 -26.46 -26.08
C ASP A 794 -0.41 -25.19 -26.92
N ALA A 795 -0.14 -24.07 -26.26
CA ALA A 795 0.16 -22.79 -26.89
C ALA A 795 1.62 -22.64 -27.32
N HIS A 796 2.49 -23.58 -27.02
CA HIS A 796 3.94 -23.50 -27.21
C HIS A 796 4.56 -22.25 -26.58
N LEU A 797 4.06 -21.85 -25.41
CA LEU A 797 4.61 -20.79 -24.58
C LEU A 797 5.62 -21.37 -23.57
N PRO A 798 6.57 -20.58 -23.08
CA PRO A 798 7.51 -21.05 -22.07
C PRO A 798 6.79 -21.43 -20.77
N THR A 799 7.12 -22.60 -20.22
CA THR A 799 6.61 -23.10 -18.92
C THR A 799 7.60 -22.88 -17.78
N ASN A 800 8.85 -22.50 -18.11
CA ASN A 800 9.90 -22.17 -17.17
C ASN A 800 10.95 -21.25 -17.79
N ILE A 801 11.78 -20.61 -16.96
CA ILE A 801 12.83 -19.66 -17.40
C ILE A 801 13.93 -20.37 -18.20
N LYS A 802 14.22 -21.63 -17.89
CA LYS A 802 15.20 -22.43 -18.62
C LYS A 802 14.84 -22.60 -20.11
N SER A 803 13.54 -22.71 -20.43
CA SER A 803 13.06 -22.77 -21.82
C SER A 803 13.29 -21.47 -22.59
N CYS A 804 13.57 -20.37 -21.92
CA CYS A 804 13.95 -19.08 -22.50
C CYS A 804 15.47 -18.97 -22.75
N HIS A 805 16.24 -20.06 -22.64
CA HIS A 805 17.68 -20.13 -22.88
C HIS A 805 18.55 -19.31 -21.90
N ILE A 806 18.07 -19.04 -20.70
CA ILE A 806 18.84 -18.38 -19.63
C ILE A 806 19.59 -19.43 -18.82
N ARG A 807 20.89 -19.17 -18.56
CA ARG A 807 21.71 -20.08 -17.76
C ARG A 807 21.37 -19.94 -16.27
N GLU A 808 21.29 -21.07 -15.57
CA GLU A 808 20.93 -21.13 -14.16
C GLU A 808 21.79 -20.22 -13.27
N LYS A 809 23.10 -20.23 -13.49
CA LYS A 809 24.03 -19.40 -12.72
C LYS A 809 23.74 -17.91 -12.86
N ASP A 810 23.48 -17.45 -14.09
CA ASP A 810 23.21 -16.03 -14.37
C ASP A 810 21.85 -15.63 -13.77
N TYR A 811 20.88 -16.54 -13.78
CA TYR A 811 19.57 -16.34 -13.18
C TYR A 811 19.64 -16.26 -11.65
N LEU A 812 20.20 -17.29 -11.00
CA LEU A 812 20.28 -17.37 -9.55
C LEU A 812 21.07 -16.21 -8.91
N GLN A 813 22.08 -15.69 -9.62
CA GLN A 813 22.86 -14.54 -9.15
C GLN A 813 22.03 -13.24 -9.05
N ARG A 814 20.91 -13.14 -9.78
CA ARG A 814 20.07 -11.94 -9.88
C ARG A 814 18.78 -12.01 -9.07
N ILE A 815 18.40 -13.19 -8.61
CA ILE A 815 17.08 -13.41 -7.98
C ILE A 815 16.86 -12.54 -6.76
N GLU A 816 17.85 -12.38 -5.88
CA GLU A 816 17.69 -11.60 -4.65
C GLU A 816 17.48 -10.11 -4.94
N ASP A 817 18.24 -9.56 -5.87
CA ASP A 817 18.06 -8.17 -6.31
C ASP A 817 16.73 -7.95 -7.02
N LEU A 818 16.30 -8.89 -7.87
CA LEU A 818 14.99 -8.86 -8.54
C LEU A 818 13.83 -8.93 -7.52
N ALA A 819 13.95 -9.79 -6.52
CA ALA A 819 12.96 -9.93 -5.47
C ALA A 819 12.84 -8.63 -4.64
N LEU A 820 13.97 -8.03 -4.30
CA LEU A 820 13.98 -6.76 -3.56
C LEU A 820 13.34 -5.62 -4.37
N ARG A 821 13.73 -5.46 -5.65
CA ARG A 821 13.13 -4.45 -6.55
C ARG A 821 11.62 -4.66 -6.73
N SER A 822 11.19 -5.92 -6.86
CA SER A 822 9.77 -6.25 -6.95
C SER A 822 9.03 -5.89 -5.67
N PHE A 823 9.62 -6.16 -4.52
CA PHE A 823 9.05 -5.80 -3.23
C PHE A 823 8.96 -4.28 -3.05
N GLU A 824 9.98 -3.52 -3.47
CA GLU A 824 9.96 -2.05 -3.47
C GLU A 824 8.76 -1.49 -4.26
N GLN A 825 8.47 -2.05 -5.42
CA GLN A 825 7.35 -1.64 -6.25
C GLN A 825 6.00 -2.09 -5.67
N LEU A 826 5.93 -3.32 -5.15
CA LEU A 826 4.75 -3.86 -4.47
C LEU A 826 4.36 -3.08 -3.23
N SER A 827 5.35 -2.61 -2.45
CA SER A 827 5.10 -1.88 -1.21
C SER A 827 4.22 -0.64 -1.42
N ALA A 828 4.35 0.02 -2.58
CA ALA A 828 3.49 1.15 -2.93
C ALA A 828 2.03 0.71 -3.15
N ILE A 829 1.81 -0.41 -3.85
CA ILE A 829 0.47 -0.95 -4.13
C ILE A 829 -0.18 -1.48 -2.86
N CYS A 830 0.55 -2.29 -2.08
CA CYS A 830 0.05 -2.87 -0.84
C CYS A 830 -0.26 -1.81 0.21
N ALA A 831 0.52 -0.73 0.25
CA ALA A 831 0.25 0.39 1.13
C ALA A 831 -1.10 1.07 0.83
N ASP A 832 -1.55 1.07 -0.43
CA ASP A 832 -2.86 1.62 -0.81
C ASP A 832 -4.02 0.67 -0.51
N ALA A 833 -3.84 -0.61 -0.78
CA ALA A 833 -4.93 -1.58 -0.74
C ALA A 833 -5.21 -2.14 0.67
N GLY A 834 -4.31 -1.95 1.66
CA GLY A 834 -4.40 -2.65 2.94
C GLY A 834 -4.37 -4.18 2.79
N SER A 835 -3.81 -4.68 1.69
CA SER A 835 -3.73 -6.10 1.35
C SER A 835 -2.49 -6.73 2.01
N GLY A 836 -2.52 -8.03 2.22
CA GLY A 836 -1.32 -8.81 2.53
C GLY A 836 -0.29 -8.67 1.42
N TYR A 837 0.97 -8.82 1.76
CA TYR A 837 2.08 -8.70 0.81
C TYR A 837 3.04 -9.88 0.98
N PRO A 838 3.71 -10.33 -0.09
CA PRO A 838 4.70 -11.38 0.00
C PRO A 838 5.98 -10.84 0.64
N LEU A 839 6.65 -11.66 1.45
CA LEU A 839 7.99 -11.35 1.92
C LEU A 839 9.00 -11.46 0.77
N VAL A 840 10.14 -10.75 0.88
CA VAL A 840 11.23 -10.87 -0.11
C VAL A 840 11.67 -12.33 -0.26
N SER A 841 11.75 -13.08 0.85
CA SER A 841 12.06 -14.51 0.85
C SER A 841 11.04 -15.37 0.08
N GLU A 842 9.76 -15.02 0.13
CA GLU A 842 8.69 -15.70 -0.61
C GLU A 842 8.80 -15.39 -2.11
N ILE A 843 9.06 -14.13 -2.46
CA ILE A 843 9.33 -13.75 -3.86
C ILE A 843 10.55 -14.51 -4.40
N VAL A 844 11.64 -14.60 -3.62
CA VAL A 844 12.81 -15.41 -3.99
C VAL A 844 12.43 -16.86 -4.23
N ARG A 845 11.56 -17.45 -3.41
CA ARG A 845 11.06 -18.83 -3.61
C ARG A 845 10.27 -18.94 -4.90
N ILE A 846 9.31 -18.05 -5.15
CA ILE A 846 8.53 -18.03 -6.40
C ILE A 846 9.46 -17.93 -7.62
N LEU A 847 10.45 -17.03 -7.57
CA LEU A 847 11.43 -16.89 -8.64
C LEU A 847 12.30 -18.14 -8.85
N LYS A 848 12.65 -18.86 -7.78
CA LYS A 848 13.35 -20.16 -7.90
C LYS A 848 12.46 -21.23 -8.51
N ASP A 849 11.18 -21.26 -8.16
CA ASP A 849 10.23 -22.28 -8.62
C ASP A 849 9.86 -22.14 -10.10
N ILE A 850 10.10 -20.99 -10.72
CA ILE A 850 9.88 -20.77 -12.16
C ILE A 850 11.10 -21.11 -13.03
N TYR A 851 12.28 -21.41 -12.46
CA TYR A 851 13.46 -21.82 -13.23
C TYR A 851 13.38 -23.30 -13.60
#